data_afb442b2a3a053ba5347c88893c00463
#
_entry.id   afb442b2a3a053ba5347c88893c00463
#
_cell.length_a   1.000
_cell.length_b   1.000
_cell.length_c   1.000
_cell.angle_alpha   90.00
_cell.angle_beta   90.00
_cell.angle_gamma   90.00
#
_symmetry.space_group_name_H-M   'P 1'
#
loop_
_entity.id
_entity.type
_entity.pdbx_description
1 polymer ?
#
loop_
_entity_poly.entity_id
_entity_poly.type
_entity_poly.pdbx_seq_one_letter_code
_entity_poly.pdbx_strand_id
1 'polypeptide(L)'
;SFPTRRSSDLAAAEVVITLTMDPERPERQARETALYHRAYEAYREICELFTDVRLVSVTGAGQSELQRFHDAFFKTLPTQLERPISGLTSAECKNRTIEVDYMARTVRRLVRQGRRWRDIVIISRSGDPYNQLCERIFKEYDIPCFTDYRRPMKAHPLIEAIASVLETVLHSKGNTDALFRLLKTDLMPFTRREADDLENYCLAAGIRGIRWQETRDWQYLPKGLHPYNYDLTYINGIRQRVVALLSPLRRLQGETAELHVFAALLWQWLAAVAVPARLSEWQKEAIAAGREEDAKEHEQVWKKVVFLLERLVELCGHDIVTGREFVKLLTEGLEELHFTLIPPTLDHVTVTTVDRGYTLRSPVVFVCGMNDGVFPLHYGEEGILNDRERQALKKTGLPLGPDSRFRTFQERFLFYLAVTRAEEELYLTRALADEDGTELIPSTWIKELEKKGYVRETVKEDGSVRPERAREFLVAAPSAFHYLPAMLRPALTGGPVADLWWSLYDWGLAHGYGTDMRKRLAGLFYQNSVQPLPPKLTAALFLHDRKLSGSVTLFEKYRRCPFAFFAQYALVLRERPVYTFAAPDFGTLVHGVLRGLGERLLAAGRQWRDLTDDEIEVLCREETEKLAANTAGNILVSDAYFLQIKERLVDTLIRTVRHLQAFSRVSEFSLTALEKPFGKKGDWKGAAFILSNGVTVQLNGQIDRIDTIHRQGRTFVLIMDYKSGRKAVTLQEIYDGLELQLIMYMATALNNLDGDCVPAGAVYCHVRNDIDNCKTEPPEDEKKIAYMNAGRMSGFYLDDAGVMQAMDATIVESSPFSGLHINKNGTLRHSAAIYSELAWKGLVRTAEQRIVDLSSRLTGGHIAVRPARWGRKNERKACDYCPYAAVCRFDVTADDGNRWSFAKKTASEEIMKELLKRGGAEDGVD
;
A
#
# COMPACT_ATOMS: atom_id res chain seq x y z
N SER A 1 -35.68 19.35 20.41
CA SER A 1 -35.63 20.69 20.98
C SER A 1 -36.34 21.65 20.02
N PHE A 2 -37.45 22.21 20.46
CA PHE A 2 -38.05 23.33 19.74
C PHE A 2 -37.04 24.47 19.72
N PRO A 3 -36.75 25.08 18.57
CA PRO A 3 -35.96 26.28 18.56
C PRO A 3 -36.71 27.33 19.40
N THR A 4 -36.04 27.98 20.34
CA THR A 4 -36.54 29.15 21.06
C THR A 4 -36.93 30.20 20.03
N ARG A 5 -38.21 30.23 19.63
CA ARG A 5 -38.70 31.20 18.67
C ARG A 5 -38.86 32.55 19.35
N ARG A 6 -38.60 33.63 18.59
CA ARG A 6 -38.71 35.01 19.03
C ARG A 6 -40.10 35.31 19.59
N SER A 7 -40.17 36.21 20.51
CA SER A 7 -41.41 36.67 21.18
C SER A 7 -42.57 37.04 20.24
N SER A 8 -42.28 37.32 18.94
CA SER A 8 -43.28 37.52 17.91
C SER A 8 -44.12 36.28 17.54
N ASP A 9 -43.61 35.07 17.80
CA ASP A 9 -44.30 33.80 17.46
C ASP A 9 -45.32 33.40 18.55
N LEU A 10 -45.23 34.02 19.73
CA LEU A 10 -46.17 33.82 20.86
C LEU A 10 -47.49 34.61 20.71
N ALA A 11 -47.62 35.45 19.68
CA ALA A 11 -48.81 36.26 19.38
C ALA A 11 -49.76 35.59 18.36
N ALA A 12 -49.50 34.34 17.94
CA ALA A 12 -50.39 33.63 17.03
C ALA A 12 -51.69 33.22 17.76
N ALA A 13 -52.82 33.53 17.14
CA ALA A 13 -54.13 33.18 17.70
C ALA A 13 -54.42 31.67 17.65
N GLU A 14 -53.75 30.96 16.77
CA GLU A 14 -53.87 29.51 16.59
C GLU A 14 -52.53 28.92 16.09
N VAL A 15 -52.11 27.82 16.69
CA VAL A 15 -50.91 27.08 16.30
C VAL A 15 -51.30 25.64 15.94
N VAL A 16 -51.00 25.20 14.76
CA VAL A 16 -51.27 23.82 14.30
C VAL A 16 -49.94 23.05 14.27
N ILE A 17 -49.85 21.97 15.03
CA ILE A 17 -48.69 21.08 15.09
C ILE A 17 -49.10 19.70 14.61
N THR A 18 -48.42 19.15 13.62
CA THR A 18 -48.66 17.80 13.10
C THR A 18 -47.71 16.78 13.75
N LEU A 19 -48.29 15.73 14.31
CA LEU A 19 -47.56 14.62 14.91
C LEU A 19 -48.00 13.29 14.29
N THR A 20 -47.03 12.38 14.11
CA THR A 20 -47.34 11.00 13.65
C THR A 20 -47.55 10.12 14.88
N MET A 21 -48.80 9.87 15.21
CA MET A 21 -49.20 9.06 16.38
C MET A 21 -50.60 8.45 16.18
N ASP A 22 -50.99 7.48 17.01
CA ASP A 22 -52.33 6.96 17.07
C ASP A 22 -53.22 7.96 17.84
N PRO A 23 -54.15 8.66 17.19
CA PRO A 23 -54.95 9.70 17.84
C PRO A 23 -56.05 9.13 18.71
N GLU A 24 -56.51 7.87 18.49
CA GLU A 24 -57.59 7.27 19.26
C GLU A 24 -57.17 6.80 20.65
N ARG A 25 -55.90 6.42 20.80
CA ARG A 25 -55.35 5.89 22.07
C ARG A 25 -53.94 6.39 22.32
N PRO A 26 -53.73 7.69 22.55
CA PRO A 26 -52.40 8.27 22.74
C PRO A 26 -51.63 7.62 23.90
N GLU A 27 -52.30 7.23 24.99
CA GLU A 27 -51.66 6.69 26.21
C GLU A 27 -50.94 5.35 25.93
N ARG A 28 -51.38 4.58 24.92
CA ARG A 28 -50.68 3.33 24.56
C ARG A 28 -49.28 3.58 24.05
N GLN A 29 -48.97 4.83 23.64
CA GLN A 29 -47.66 5.23 23.16
C GLN A 29 -46.71 5.66 24.29
N ALA A 30 -47.18 5.64 25.56
CA ALA A 30 -46.33 6.03 26.70
C ALA A 30 -45.14 5.09 26.96
N ARG A 31 -45.17 3.86 26.46
CA ARG A 31 -44.05 2.89 26.61
C ARG A 31 -42.93 3.21 25.63
N GLU A 32 -41.69 3.24 26.09
CA GLU A 32 -40.52 3.45 25.25
C GLU A 32 -40.43 2.52 24.02
N THR A 33 -41.00 1.31 24.12
CA THR A 33 -41.06 0.32 23.04
C THR A 33 -42.17 0.61 22.00
N ALA A 34 -43.02 1.57 22.24
CA ALA A 34 -44.12 1.91 21.33
C ALA A 34 -43.58 2.66 20.11
N LEU A 35 -44.13 2.36 18.92
CA LEU A 35 -43.67 2.90 17.64
C LEU A 35 -43.62 4.44 17.63
N TYR A 36 -44.61 5.10 18.19
CA TYR A 36 -44.79 6.56 18.18
C TYR A 36 -44.45 7.21 19.53
N HIS A 37 -43.68 6.55 20.40
CA HIS A 37 -43.35 7.05 21.74
C HIS A 37 -42.80 8.48 21.71
N ARG A 38 -41.90 8.80 20.82
CA ARG A 38 -41.33 10.15 20.70
C ARG A 38 -42.36 11.22 20.32
N ALA A 39 -43.30 10.87 19.44
CA ALA A 39 -44.39 11.78 19.08
C ALA A 39 -45.34 12.00 20.26
N TYR A 40 -45.56 10.95 21.05
CA TYR A 40 -46.34 11.04 22.28
C TYR A 40 -45.65 11.89 23.38
N GLU A 41 -44.32 11.77 23.54
CA GLU A 41 -43.60 12.66 24.46
C GLU A 41 -43.72 14.12 24.02
N ALA A 42 -43.55 14.42 22.73
CA ALA A 42 -43.76 15.77 22.20
C ALA A 42 -45.20 16.25 22.40
N TYR A 43 -46.18 15.38 22.20
CA TYR A 43 -47.57 15.69 22.48
C TYR A 43 -47.83 16.03 23.98
N ARG A 44 -47.24 15.27 24.90
CA ARG A 44 -47.31 15.57 26.32
C ARG A 44 -46.68 16.91 26.67
N GLU A 45 -45.51 17.20 26.17
CA GLU A 45 -44.83 18.50 26.38
C GLU A 45 -45.70 19.66 25.85
N ILE A 46 -46.35 19.48 24.69
CA ILE A 46 -47.29 20.48 24.15
C ILE A 46 -48.49 20.67 25.12
N CYS A 47 -49.10 19.59 25.66
CA CYS A 47 -50.17 19.67 26.61
C CYS A 47 -49.78 20.33 27.96
N GLU A 48 -48.50 20.25 28.33
CA GLU A 48 -47.97 20.94 29.51
C GLU A 48 -47.74 22.45 29.25
N LEU A 49 -47.43 22.84 28.01
CA LEU A 49 -47.15 24.23 27.62
C LEU A 49 -48.40 25.04 27.29
N PHE A 50 -49.47 24.39 26.80
CA PHE A 50 -50.69 25.03 26.35
C PHE A 50 -51.93 24.53 27.10
N THR A 51 -52.81 25.44 27.49
CA THR A 51 -54.00 25.10 28.26
C THR A 51 -55.19 24.60 27.42
N ASP A 52 -55.19 24.92 26.12
CA ASP A 52 -56.26 24.51 25.18
C ASP A 52 -55.62 23.79 24.00
N VAL A 53 -55.49 22.47 24.13
CA VAL A 53 -54.93 21.58 23.11
C VAL A 53 -56.06 20.73 22.55
N ARG A 54 -56.35 20.91 21.27
CA ARG A 54 -57.34 20.11 20.55
C ARG A 54 -56.67 19.11 19.61
N LEU A 55 -56.87 17.83 19.86
CA LEU A 55 -56.39 16.76 19.01
C LEU A 55 -57.35 16.55 17.81
N VAL A 56 -56.85 16.72 16.60
CA VAL A 56 -57.63 16.50 15.37
C VAL A 56 -56.99 15.35 14.60
N SER A 57 -57.74 14.27 14.35
CA SER A 57 -57.29 13.15 13.54
C SER A 57 -57.30 13.53 12.07
N VAL A 58 -56.15 13.39 11.40
CA VAL A 58 -56.07 13.51 9.94
C VAL A 58 -55.84 12.08 9.37
N THR A 59 -56.94 11.43 9.04
CA THR A 59 -56.91 10.11 8.40
C THR A 59 -56.79 10.25 6.88
N GLY A 60 -55.77 9.65 6.28
CA GLY A 60 -55.62 9.60 4.83
C GLY A 60 -56.70 8.71 4.18
N ALA A 61 -57.34 9.20 3.14
CA ALA A 61 -58.40 8.53 2.46
C ALA A 61 -57.95 7.49 1.39
N GLY A 62 -57.07 6.53 1.74
CA GLY A 62 -56.56 5.56 0.75
C GLY A 62 -56.45 4.14 1.31
N GLN A 63 -57.20 3.20 0.80
CA GLN A 63 -57.01 1.76 1.02
C GLN A 63 -56.02 1.19 -0.02
N SER A 64 -54.75 1.65 -0.03
CA SER A 64 -53.74 1.07 -0.90
C SER A 64 -53.23 -0.27 -0.34
N GLU A 65 -52.69 -1.16 -1.18
CA GLU A 65 -52.05 -2.40 -0.71
C GLU A 65 -50.88 -2.12 0.24
N LEU A 66 -50.13 -1.04 0.01
CA LEU A 66 -49.07 -0.62 0.94
C LEU A 66 -49.62 -0.13 2.28
N GLN A 67 -50.81 0.48 2.30
CA GLN A 67 -51.44 0.81 3.59
C GLN A 67 -51.78 -0.47 4.36
N ARG A 68 -52.27 -1.52 3.71
CA ARG A 68 -52.48 -2.85 4.30
C ARG A 68 -51.21 -3.44 4.89
N PHE A 69 -50.06 -3.22 4.21
CA PHE A 69 -48.73 -3.60 4.72
C PHE A 69 -48.42 -2.84 6.01
N HIS A 70 -48.57 -1.52 6.04
CA HIS A 70 -48.29 -0.69 7.20
C HIS A 70 -49.10 -1.10 8.41
N ASP A 71 -50.43 -1.26 8.21
CA ASP A 71 -51.35 -1.61 9.27
C ASP A 71 -51.14 -3.02 9.84
N ALA A 72 -50.63 -3.93 9.06
CA ALA A 72 -50.37 -5.29 9.49
C ALA A 72 -48.99 -5.47 10.13
N PHE A 73 -47.95 -4.85 9.58
CA PHE A 73 -46.54 -5.07 9.97
C PHE A 73 -46.14 -4.28 11.21
N PHE A 74 -46.64 -3.03 11.36
CA PHE A 74 -46.21 -2.15 12.46
C PHE A 74 -47.05 -2.30 13.73
N LYS A 75 -47.94 -3.29 13.83
CA LYS A 75 -48.55 -3.71 15.07
C LYS A 75 -47.51 -4.21 16.08
N THR A 76 -47.90 -4.28 17.34
CA THR A 76 -47.01 -4.82 18.39
C THR A 76 -46.49 -6.20 18.07
N LEU A 77 -47.31 -7.04 17.41
CA LEU A 77 -46.92 -8.30 16.79
C LEU A 77 -47.37 -8.28 15.32
N PRO A 78 -46.47 -8.33 14.35
CA PRO A 78 -46.84 -8.36 12.95
C PRO A 78 -47.79 -9.54 12.63
N THR A 79 -48.81 -9.25 11.86
CA THR A 79 -49.85 -10.23 11.51
C THR A 79 -49.37 -11.11 10.35
N GLN A 80 -49.67 -12.41 10.39
CA GLN A 80 -49.49 -13.30 9.25
C GLN A 80 -50.47 -12.92 8.12
N LEU A 81 -50.01 -12.83 6.89
CA LEU A 81 -50.85 -12.55 5.76
C LEU A 81 -51.14 -13.80 4.93
N GLU A 82 -52.40 -13.91 4.47
CA GLU A 82 -52.80 -15.00 3.54
C GLU A 82 -52.34 -14.82 2.10
N ARG A 83 -52.11 -13.57 1.70
CA ARG A 83 -51.58 -13.22 0.35
C ARG A 83 -50.52 -12.11 0.47
N PRO A 84 -49.49 -12.15 -0.41
CA PRO A 84 -48.44 -11.12 -0.44
C PRO A 84 -49.04 -9.74 -0.76
N ILE A 85 -48.29 -8.70 -0.37
CA ILE A 85 -48.63 -7.31 -0.69
C ILE A 85 -48.22 -7.01 -2.12
N SER A 86 -49.18 -6.55 -2.91
CA SER A 86 -48.91 -6.04 -4.26
C SER A 86 -48.16 -4.72 -4.16
N GLY A 87 -47.09 -4.56 -4.98
CA GLY A 87 -46.23 -3.37 -4.92
C GLY A 87 -45.09 -3.45 -3.89
N LEU A 88 -44.98 -4.54 -3.10
CA LEU A 88 -43.84 -4.77 -2.22
C LEU A 88 -42.87 -5.80 -2.80
N THR A 89 -41.63 -5.40 -3.05
CA THR A 89 -40.56 -6.25 -3.59
C THR A 89 -39.38 -6.30 -2.62
N SER A 90 -38.91 -7.50 -2.28
CA SER A 90 -37.64 -7.73 -1.57
C SER A 90 -36.60 -8.21 -2.55
N ALA A 91 -35.37 -7.67 -2.47
CA ALA A 91 -34.25 -8.09 -3.30
C ALA A 91 -32.99 -8.35 -2.48
N GLU A 92 -32.37 -9.50 -2.73
CA GLU A 92 -31.09 -9.95 -2.16
C GLU A 92 -30.00 -9.89 -3.23
N CYS A 93 -28.99 -9.07 -3.04
CA CYS A 93 -27.96 -8.81 -4.01
C CYS A 93 -26.59 -9.33 -3.51
N LYS A 94 -25.75 -9.79 -4.41
CA LYS A 94 -24.45 -10.36 -4.07
C LYS A 94 -23.58 -9.43 -3.20
N ASN A 95 -23.55 -8.14 -3.52
CA ASN A 95 -22.87 -7.09 -2.77
C ASN A 95 -23.56 -5.73 -3.02
N ARG A 96 -23.11 -4.69 -2.32
CA ARG A 96 -23.69 -3.33 -2.43
C ARG A 96 -23.61 -2.76 -3.85
N THR A 97 -22.53 -3.04 -4.58
CA THR A 97 -22.41 -2.60 -5.99
C THR A 97 -23.49 -3.20 -6.87
N ILE A 98 -23.75 -4.51 -6.73
CA ILE A 98 -24.82 -5.21 -7.46
C ILE A 98 -26.20 -4.76 -6.98
N GLU A 99 -26.34 -4.41 -5.71
CA GLU A 99 -27.57 -3.84 -5.16
C GLU A 99 -27.93 -2.52 -5.85
N VAL A 100 -26.97 -1.60 -5.98
CA VAL A 100 -27.19 -0.32 -6.67
C VAL A 100 -27.35 -0.52 -8.18
N ASP A 101 -26.65 -1.47 -8.79
CA ASP A 101 -26.83 -1.84 -10.19
C ASP A 101 -28.26 -2.38 -10.46
N TYR A 102 -28.78 -3.25 -9.60
CA TYR A 102 -30.16 -3.73 -9.65
C TYR A 102 -31.16 -2.56 -9.54
N MET A 103 -30.93 -1.63 -8.60
CA MET A 103 -31.76 -0.44 -8.46
C MET A 103 -31.72 0.40 -9.74
N ALA A 104 -30.54 0.66 -10.33
CA ALA A 104 -30.39 1.43 -11.56
C ALA A 104 -31.14 0.80 -12.75
N ARG A 105 -31.02 -0.52 -12.95
CA ARG A 105 -31.76 -1.25 -13.98
C ARG A 105 -33.27 -1.18 -13.75
N THR A 106 -33.71 -1.31 -12.52
CA THR A 106 -35.11 -1.21 -12.13
C THR A 106 -35.67 0.20 -12.36
N VAL A 107 -34.93 1.25 -11.97
CA VAL A 107 -35.27 2.65 -12.25
C VAL A 107 -35.44 2.89 -13.75
N ARG A 108 -34.50 2.45 -14.59
CA ARG A 108 -34.59 2.57 -16.05
C ARG A 108 -35.79 1.84 -16.61
N ARG A 109 -36.12 0.65 -16.08
CA ARG A 109 -37.33 -0.10 -16.45
C ARG A 109 -38.61 0.67 -16.12
N LEU A 110 -38.72 1.21 -14.93
CA LEU A 110 -39.88 2.00 -14.44
C LEU A 110 -40.10 3.24 -15.31
N VAL A 111 -39.01 3.95 -15.64
CA VAL A 111 -39.10 5.14 -16.51
C VAL A 111 -39.55 4.76 -17.93
N ARG A 112 -39.09 3.63 -18.48
CA ARG A 112 -39.61 3.11 -19.76
C ARG A 112 -41.11 2.72 -19.72
N GLN A 113 -41.63 2.41 -18.53
CA GLN A 113 -43.03 2.14 -18.27
C GLN A 113 -43.87 3.40 -18.07
N GLY A 114 -43.26 4.60 -18.15
CA GLY A 114 -43.94 5.88 -18.12
C GLY A 114 -43.80 6.66 -16.81
N ARG A 115 -43.00 6.16 -15.84
CA ARG A 115 -42.63 6.94 -14.63
C ARG A 115 -41.68 8.06 -15.00
N ARG A 116 -41.70 9.16 -14.24
CA ARG A 116 -40.70 10.24 -14.32
C ARG A 116 -39.59 9.96 -13.34
N TRP A 117 -38.42 10.54 -13.56
CA TRP A 117 -37.29 10.43 -12.63
C TRP A 117 -37.65 10.91 -11.24
N ARG A 118 -38.36 12.03 -11.14
CA ARG A 118 -38.81 12.63 -9.86
C ARG A 118 -39.83 11.79 -9.08
N ASP A 119 -40.44 10.79 -9.73
CA ASP A 119 -41.39 9.88 -9.08
C ASP A 119 -40.67 8.76 -8.29
N ILE A 120 -39.33 8.78 -8.28
CA ILE A 120 -38.50 7.71 -7.70
C ILE A 120 -37.57 8.30 -6.65
N VAL A 121 -37.62 7.73 -5.45
CA VAL A 121 -36.77 8.11 -4.31
C VAL A 121 -36.02 6.89 -3.80
N ILE A 122 -34.74 7.07 -3.48
CA ILE A 122 -33.89 6.06 -2.86
C ILE A 122 -33.55 6.54 -1.45
N ILE A 123 -33.82 5.71 -0.45
CA ILE A 123 -33.62 6.02 0.96
C ILE A 123 -32.62 5.02 1.54
N SER A 124 -31.53 5.54 2.11
CA SER A 124 -30.59 4.78 2.93
C SER A 124 -30.66 5.22 4.40
N ARG A 125 -30.14 4.41 5.32
CA ARG A 125 -30.14 4.78 6.74
C ARG A 125 -29.11 5.88 7.05
N SER A 126 -27.87 5.75 6.57
CA SER A 126 -26.75 6.62 6.93
C SER A 126 -26.09 7.35 5.75
N GLY A 127 -26.55 7.14 4.53
CA GLY A 127 -26.00 7.75 3.32
C GLY A 127 -24.86 6.92 2.71
N ASP A 128 -23.66 7.08 3.17
CA ASP A 128 -22.52 6.31 2.65
C ASP A 128 -22.51 4.84 3.14
N PRO A 129 -22.09 3.90 2.28
CA PRO A 129 -21.49 4.11 0.96
C PRO A 129 -22.50 4.26 -0.20
N TYR A 130 -23.81 4.19 0.04
CA TYR A 130 -24.83 4.19 -1.01
C TYR A 130 -24.89 5.49 -1.81
N ASN A 131 -24.64 6.65 -1.19
CA ASN A 131 -24.59 7.92 -1.91
C ASN A 131 -23.56 7.90 -3.04
N GLN A 132 -22.31 7.52 -2.72
CA GLN A 132 -21.21 7.47 -3.69
C GLN A 132 -21.45 6.39 -4.77
N LEU A 133 -21.98 5.23 -4.38
CA LEU A 133 -22.31 4.15 -5.31
C LEU A 133 -23.41 4.59 -6.28
N CYS A 134 -24.47 5.27 -5.79
CA CYS A 134 -25.54 5.78 -6.64
C CYS A 134 -25.02 6.85 -7.62
N GLU A 135 -24.23 7.84 -7.15
CA GLU A 135 -23.64 8.86 -8.05
C GLU A 135 -22.83 8.23 -9.19
N ARG A 136 -21.99 7.26 -8.87
CA ARG A 136 -21.14 6.58 -9.85
C ARG A 136 -21.94 5.71 -10.82
N ILE A 137 -22.78 4.80 -10.29
CA ILE A 137 -23.48 3.81 -11.10
C ILE A 137 -24.59 4.47 -11.91
N PHE A 138 -25.35 5.41 -11.35
CA PHE A 138 -26.43 6.08 -12.06
C PHE A 138 -25.94 6.88 -13.26
N LYS A 139 -24.72 7.45 -13.17
CA LYS A 139 -24.07 8.09 -14.32
C LYS A 139 -23.81 7.10 -15.46
N GLU A 140 -23.42 5.86 -15.16
CA GLU A 140 -23.23 4.81 -16.18
C GLU A 140 -24.56 4.37 -16.82
N TYR A 141 -25.66 4.59 -16.12
CA TYR A 141 -27.02 4.28 -16.60
C TYR A 141 -27.75 5.48 -17.20
N ASP A 142 -27.10 6.62 -17.38
CA ASP A 142 -27.71 7.89 -17.81
C ASP A 142 -28.96 8.24 -16.98
N ILE A 143 -28.89 8.07 -15.66
CA ILE A 143 -29.96 8.41 -14.72
C ILE A 143 -29.60 9.75 -14.08
N PRO A 144 -30.38 10.82 -14.30
CA PRO A 144 -30.20 12.07 -13.56
C PRO A 144 -30.49 11.84 -12.09
N CYS A 145 -29.52 12.12 -11.24
CA CYS A 145 -29.55 11.83 -9.82
C CYS A 145 -29.17 13.06 -9.01
N PHE A 146 -29.89 13.31 -7.94
CA PHE A 146 -29.54 14.27 -6.91
C PHE A 146 -29.37 13.55 -5.58
N THR A 147 -28.17 13.66 -5.01
CA THR A 147 -27.84 13.07 -3.71
C THR A 147 -27.97 14.14 -2.62
N ASP A 148 -29.01 14.04 -1.80
CA ASP A 148 -29.27 14.98 -0.72
C ASP A 148 -28.44 14.62 0.53
N TYR A 149 -27.14 14.97 0.49
CA TYR A 149 -26.28 14.83 1.66
C TYR A 149 -25.36 16.06 1.82
N ARG A 150 -24.86 16.24 3.03
CA ARG A 150 -23.91 17.29 3.33
C ARG A 150 -22.50 16.81 2.99
N ARG A 151 -21.96 17.24 1.85
CA ARG A 151 -20.60 16.89 1.46
C ARG A 151 -19.58 17.75 2.24
N PRO A 152 -18.69 17.13 3.05
CA PRO A 152 -17.69 17.90 3.80
C PRO A 152 -16.75 18.67 2.87
N MET A 153 -16.35 19.89 3.27
CA MET A 153 -15.37 20.68 2.52
C MET A 153 -13.90 20.26 2.78
N LYS A 154 -13.67 19.35 3.71
CA LYS A 154 -12.33 18.92 4.17
C LYS A 154 -11.38 18.52 3.02
N ALA A 155 -11.88 17.89 1.96
CA ALA A 155 -11.08 17.47 0.81
C ALA A 155 -10.75 18.61 -0.17
N HIS A 156 -11.27 19.82 0.02
CA HIS A 156 -10.99 20.93 -0.88
C HIS A 156 -9.57 21.50 -0.65
N PRO A 157 -8.79 21.80 -1.71
CA PRO A 157 -7.40 22.27 -1.59
C PRO A 157 -7.22 23.50 -0.67
N LEU A 158 -8.19 24.40 -0.59
CA LEU A 158 -8.12 25.54 0.33
C LEU A 158 -8.13 25.11 1.81
N ILE A 159 -9.00 24.17 2.16
CA ILE A 159 -9.08 23.68 3.54
C ILE A 159 -7.78 22.95 3.90
N GLU A 160 -7.28 22.10 2.98
CA GLU A 160 -6.00 21.43 3.14
C GLU A 160 -4.84 22.41 3.27
N ALA A 161 -4.81 23.49 2.47
CA ALA A 161 -3.76 24.51 2.55
C ALA A 161 -3.75 25.21 3.92
N ILE A 162 -4.92 25.60 4.43
CA ILE A 162 -5.04 26.22 5.76
C ILE A 162 -4.60 25.25 6.86
N ALA A 163 -5.14 24.02 6.85
CA ALA A 163 -4.79 23.02 7.84
C ALA A 163 -3.28 22.71 7.82
N SER A 164 -2.72 22.47 6.64
CA SER A 164 -1.31 22.10 6.47
C SER A 164 -0.34 23.23 6.84
N VAL A 165 -0.66 24.49 6.53
CA VAL A 165 0.20 25.61 6.94
C VAL A 165 0.20 25.79 8.45
N LEU A 166 -0.96 25.70 9.09
CA LEU A 166 -1.09 25.82 10.53
C LEU A 166 -0.39 24.67 11.26
N GLU A 167 -0.55 23.44 10.77
CA GLU A 167 0.18 22.28 11.27
C GLU A 167 1.70 22.45 11.13
N THR A 168 2.17 22.90 9.96
CA THR A 168 3.60 23.13 9.70
C THR A 168 4.19 24.15 10.68
N VAL A 169 3.45 25.23 10.91
CA VAL A 169 3.93 26.34 11.74
C VAL A 169 3.88 25.98 13.22
N LEU A 170 2.81 25.32 13.74
CA LEU A 170 2.68 25.02 15.16
C LEU A 170 3.71 24.00 15.67
N HIS A 171 4.17 23.08 14.84
CA HIS A 171 5.20 22.14 15.24
C HIS A 171 6.54 22.85 15.39
N SER A 172 7.05 22.94 16.63
CA SER A 172 8.32 23.59 16.96
C SER A 172 9.52 23.02 16.19
N LYS A 173 9.43 21.77 15.77
CA LYS A 173 10.43 21.09 14.93
C LYS A 173 10.09 21.10 13.43
N GLY A 174 8.97 21.73 13.02
CA GLY A 174 8.43 21.70 11.65
C GLY A 174 7.91 20.30 11.24
N ASN A 175 6.70 20.26 10.66
CA ASN A 175 6.17 19.03 10.07
C ASN A 175 6.43 19.07 8.56
N THR A 176 7.43 18.30 8.11
CA THR A 176 7.84 18.27 6.69
C THR A 176 6.74 17.70 5.79
N ASP A 177 5.95 16.73 6.28
CA ASP A 177 4.87 16.14 5.49
C ASP A 177 3.72 17.13 5.30
N ALA A 178 3.35 17.89 6.35
CA ALA A 178 2.37 18.97 6.25
C ALA A 178 2.83 20.06 5.28
N LEU A 179 4.10 20.43 5.34
CA LEU A 179 4.67 21.41 4.40
C LEU A 179 4.50 20.97 2.95
N PHE A 180 4.81 19.72 2.61
CA PHE A 180 4.66 19.26 1.23
C PHE A 180 3.20 19.07 0.82
N ARG A 181 2.28 18.74 1.74
CA ARG A 181 0.84 18.84 1.47
C ARG A 181 0.45 20.26 1.07
N LEU A 182 0.89 21.29 1.84
CA LEU A 182 0.66 22.70 1.52
C LEU A 182 1.16 23.06 0.13
N LEU A 183 2.44 22.77 -0.18
CA LEU A 183 3.05 23.14 -1.46
C LEU A 183 2.38 22.45 -2.66
N LYS A 184 1.74 21.30 -2.45
CA LYS A 184 1.06 20.52 -3.48
C LYS A 184 -0.43 20.82 -3.63
N THR A 185 -0.96 21.82 -2.93
CA THR A 185 -2.36 22.27 -3.11
C THR A 185 -2.59 23.06 -4.39
N ASP A 186 -1.55 23.44 -5.12
CA ASP A 186 -1.55 24.34 -6.28
C ASP A 186 -2.09 25.76 -6.00
N LEU A 187 -2.23 26.11 -4.72
CA LEU A 187 -2.59 27.45 -4.25
C LEU A 187 -1.37 28.30 -3.88
N MET A 188 -0.21 27.68 -3.69
CA MET A 188 1.02 28.36 -3.31
C MET A 188 1.80 28.83 -4.55
N PRO A 189 2.65 29.88 -4.43
CA PRO A 189 3.42 30.42 -5.54
C PRO A 189 4.63 29.54 -5.91
N PHE A 190 4.38 28.24 -6.09
CA PHE A 190 5.34 27.21 -6.49
C PHE A 190 4.76 26.35 -7.58
N THR A 191 5.60 25.96 -8.53
CA THR A 191 5.22 24.93 -9.50
C THR A 191 5.23 23.54 -8.85
N ARG A 192 4.44 22.61 -9.39
CA ARG A 192 4.45 21.22 -8.94
C ARG A 192 5.86 20.62 -9.00
N ARG A 193 6.63 20.94 -10.03
CA ARG A 193 8.01 20.48 -10.19
C ARG A 193 8.92 21.00 -9.08
N GLU A 194 8.83 22.28 -8.71
CA GLU A 194 9.61 22.84 -7.60
C GLU A 194 9.28 22.13 -6.27
N ALA A 195 7.99 21.89 -6.00
CA ALA A 195 7.56 21.16 -4.81
C ALA A 195 8.10 19.72 -4.80
N ASP A 196 8.01 19.01 -5.94
CA ASP A 196 8.47 17.63 -6.06
C ASP A 196 10.01 17.52 -5.98
N ASP A 197 10.75 18.43 -6.62
CA ASP A 197 12.22 18.45 -6.57
C ASP A 197 12.71 18.73 -5.14
N LEU A 198 12.09 19.68 -4.45
CA LEU A 198 12.40 19.98 -3.05
C LEU A 198 12.08 18.82 -2.11
N GLU A 199 10.92 18.16 -2.28
CA GLU A 199 10.55 16.99 -1.48
C GLU A 199 11.51 15.83 -1.70
N ASN A 200 11.87 15.54 -2.95
CA ASN A 200 12.82 14.49 -3.28
C ASN A 200 14.18 14.74 -2.61
N TYR A 201 14.64 15.99 -2.64
CA TYR A 201 15.87 16.36 -1.96
C TYR A 201 15.76 16.18 -0.44
N CYS A 202 14.68 16.68 0.18
CA CYS A 202 14.47 16.55 1.62
C CYS A 202 14.41 15.09 2.09
N LEU A 203 13.74 14.23 1.33
CA LEU A 203 13.69 12.79 1.61
C LEU A 203 15.07 12.13 1.50
N ALA A 204 15.83 12.47 0.45
CA ALA A 204 17.16 11.91 0.21
C ALA A 204 18.22 12.42 1.19
N ALA A 205 18.09 13.67 1.63
CA ALA A 205 19.02 14.34 2.54
C ALA A 205 18.63 14.26 4.02
N GLY A 206 17.44 13.70 4.33
CA GLY A 206 16.92 13.61 5.70
C GLY A 206 16.61 14.98 6.33
N ILE A 207 16.20 15.94 5.50
CA ILE A 207 15.86 17.27 5.98
C ILE A 207 14.52 17.22 6.72
N ARG A 208 14.58 17.43 8.04
CA ARG A 208 13.42 17.44 8.94
C ARG A 208 13.60 18.49 10.02
N GLY A 209 12.50 18.97 10.55
CA GLY A 209 12.45 19.78 11.76
C GLY A 209 13.30 21.05 11.71
N ILE A 210 14.22 21.17 12.66
CA ILE A 210 15.05 22.38 12.85
C ILE A 210 15.95 22.68 11.65
N ARG A 211 16.27 21.70 10.81
CA ARG A 211 17.10 21.91 9.62
C ARG A 211 16.50 22.90 8.61
N TRP A 212 15.19 23.08 8.64
CA TRP A 212 14.51 24.12 7.83
C TRP A 212 14.88 25.54 8.26
N GLN A 213 15.35 25.70 9.51
CA GLN A 213 15.70 27.00 10.10
C GLN A 213 17.21 27.31 10.01
N GLU A 214 18.01 26.41 9.46
CA GLU A 214 19.44 26.61 9.28
C GLU A 214 19.69 27.84 8.41
N THR A 215 20.59 28.72 8.85
CA THR A 215 20.98 29.93 8.11
C THR A 215 21.92 29.62 6.96
N ARG A 216 22.65 28.49 7.03
CA ARG A 216 23.57 28.02 5.99
C ARG A 216 22.81 27.28 4.90
N ASP A 217 23.29 27.38 3.67
CA ASP A 217 22.77 26.60 2.57
C ASP A 217 23.02 25.10 2.78
N TRP A 218 22.04 24.30 2.36
CA TRP A 218 22.16 22.85 2.37
C TRP A 218 23.21 22.42 1.32
N GLN A 219 24.16 21.59 1.74
CA GLN A 219 25.30 21.16 0.92
C GLN A 219 25.34 19.65 0.66
N TYR A 220 24.44 18.88 1.26
CA TYR A 220 24.43 17.43 1.09
C TYR A 220 24.04 17.02 -0.32
N LEU A 221 24.90 16.23 -0.96
CA LEU A 221 24.62 15.58 -2.25
C LEU A 221 24.49 14.08 -2.02
N PRO A 222 23.31 13.47 -2.25
CA PRO A 222 23.14 12.03 -2.14
C PRO A 222 24.07 11.30 -3.12
N LYS A 223 24.97 10.42 -2.60
CA LYS A 223 25.89 9.65 -3.44
C LYS A 223 25.14 8.54 -4.20
N GLY A 224 25.51 8.29 -5.45
CA GLY A 224 24.98 7.18 -6.26
C GLY A 224 23.66 7.46 -6.97
N LEU A 225 23.17 8.66 -6.91
CA LEU A 225 21.98 9.09 -7.66
C LEU A 225 22.37 9.71 -9.01
N HIS A 226 22.77 8.90 -9.99
CA HIS A 226 22.67 9.27 -11.37
C HIS A 226 21.26 8.87 -11.86
N PRO A 227 20.47 9.76 -12.51
CA PRO A 227 20.85 10.99 -13.20
C PRO A 227 20.40 12.30 -12.52
N TYR A 228 20.03 12.29 -11.23
CA TYR A 228 19.60 13.53 -10.58
C TYR A 228 20.82 14.28 -10.05
N ASN A 229 21.40 15.15 -10.90
CA ASN A 229 22.24 16.23 -10.42
C ASN A 229 21.31 17.22 -9.70
N TYR A 230 21.27 17.17 -8.38
CA TYR A 230 20.61 18.23 -7.62
C TYR A 230 21.40 19.54 -7.79
N ASP A 231 20.79 20.51 -8.45
CA ASP A 231 21.29 21.87 -8.41
C ASP A 231 21.00 22.46 -7.02
N LEU A 232 22.02 22.47 -6.16
CA LEU A 232 21.91 22.98 -4.79
C LEU A 232 21.52 24.45 -4.73
N THR A 233 21.92 25.25 -5.72
CA THR A 233 21.55 26.67 -5.80
C THR A 233 20.04 26.79 -6.03
N TYR A 234 19.50 26.01 -6.97
CA TYR A 234 18.08 25.92 -7.25
C TYR A 234 17.29 25.45 -6.02
N ILE A 235 17.72 24.35 -5.38
CA ILE A 235 17.05 23.80 -4.18
C ILE A 235 17.05 24.79 -3.02
N ASN A 236 18.20 25.44 -2.73
CA ASN A 236 18.27 26.46 -1.70
C ASN A 236 17.44 27.71 -2.04
N GLY A 237 17.34 28.09 -3.29
CA GLY A 237 16.45 29.15 -3.74
C GLY A 237 14.98 28.86 -3.48
N ILE A 238 14.50 27.65 -3.74
CA ILE A 238 13.13 27.22 -3.40
C ILE A 238 12.96 27.22 -1.87
N ARG A 239 13.91 26.66 -1.12
CA ARG A 239 13.89 26.65 0.36
C ARG A 239 13.72 28.07 0.94
N GLN A 240 14.50 29.04 0.47
CA GLN A 240 14.44 30.43 0.95
C GLN A 240 13.07 31.04 0.71
N ARG A 241 12.46 30.79 -0.44
CA ARG A 241 11.07 31.20 -0.75
C ARG A 241 10.05 30.54 0.19
N VAL A 242 10.21 29.24 0.49
CA VAL A 242 9.35 28.53 1.46
C VAL A 242 9.49 29.11 2.87
N VAL A 243 10.71 29.40 3.32
CA VAL A 243 10.96 29.99 4.64
C VAL A 243 10.32 31.39 4.72
N ALA A 244 10.45 32.19 3.65
CA ALA A 244 9.83 33.51 3.56
C ALA A 244 8.29 33.43 3.57
N LEU A 245 7.71 32.45 2.87
CA LEU A 245 6.27 32.20 2.84
C LEU A 245 5.70 31.91 4.25
N LEU A 246 6.40 31.11 5.07
CA LEU A 246 5.96 30.70 6.41
C LEU A 246 6.29 31.74 7.49
N SER A 247 7.22 32.66 7.23
CA SER A 247 7.76 33.61 8.23
C SER A 247 6.67 34.45 8.93
N PRO A 248 5.66 35.02 8.22
CA PRO A 248 4.62 35.82 8.88
C PRO A 248 3.81 35.04 9.92
N LEU A 249 3.53 33.76 9.66
CA LEU A 249 2.71 32.91 10.51
C LEU A 249 3.45 32.36 11.75
N ARG A 250 4.77 32.51 11.84
CA ARG A 250 5.57 32.05 13.01
C ARG A 250 5.16 32.67 14.33
N ARG A 251 4.50 33.82 14.32
CA ARG A 251 3.90 34.43 15.50
C ARG A 251 2.90 33.53 16.23
N LEU A 252 2.27 32.59 15.51
CA LEU A 252 1.43 31.55 16.13
C LEU A 252 2.20 30.59 17.05
N GLN A 253 3.56 30.56 16.98
CA GLN A 253 4.40 29.74 17.84
C GLN A 253 4.76 30.43 19.16
N GLY A 254 3.92 30.48 20.16
CA GLY A 254 4.29 30.95 21.48
C GLY A 254 3.91 32.40 21.79
N GLU A 255 3.29 33.10 20.90
CA GLU A 255 2.63 34.38 21.24
C GLU A 255 1.24 34.12 21.80
N THR A 256 0.82 35.01 22.69
CA THR A 256 -0.54 35.10 23.22
C THR A 256 -1.07 36.45 22.82
N ALA A 257 -2.23 36.48 22.16
CA ALA A 257 -2.85 37.72 21.66
C ALA A 257 -4.37 37.57 21.63
N GLU A 258 -5.07 38.66 21.36
CA GLU A 258 -6.50 38.61 21.10
C GLU A 258 -6.76 37.81 19.79
N LEU A 259 -7.82 36.98 19.78
CA LEU A 259 -8.13 36.06 18.69
C LEU A 259 -8.18 36.77 17.33
N HIS A 260 -8.74 37.99 17.28
CA HIS A 260 -8.83 38.76 16.01
C HIS A 260 -7.47 39.08 15.39
N VAL A 261 -6.38 39.18 16.19
CA VAL A 261 -5.01 39.41 15.69
C VAL A 261 -4.53 38.21 14.90
N PHE A 262 -4.78 36.98 15.38
CA PHE A 262 -4.40 35.75 14.68
C PHE A 262 -5.27 35.51 13.44
N ALA A 263 -6.57 35.83 13.52
CA ALA A 263 -7.47 35.77 12.35
C ALA A 263 -7.03 36.74 11.25
N ALA A 264 -6.68 37.99 11.63
CA ALA A 264 -6.15 38.98 10.70
C ALA A 264 -4.81 38.55 10.08
N LEU A 265 -3.93 37.94 10.87
CA LEU A 265 -2.65 37.41 10.40
C LEU A 265 -2.83 36.31 9.34
N LEU A 266 -3.74 35.36 9.56
CA LEU A 266 -4.07 34.34 8.59
C LEU A 266 -4.71 34.92 7.33
N TRP A 267 -5.62 35.86 7.48
CA TRP A 267 -6.25 36.58 6.38
C TRP A 267 -5.22 37.30 5.49
N GLN A 268 -4.33 38.07 6.11
CA GLN A 268 -3.25 38.77 5.42
C GLN A 268 -2.34 37.82 4.66
N TRP A 269 -2.04 36.67 5.26
CA TRP A 269 -1.24 35.63 4.62
C TRP A 269 -1.95 35.02 3.39
N LEU A 270 -3.24 34.66 3.49
CA LEU A 270 -4.03 34.14 2.38
C LEU A 270 -4.13 35.18 1.23
N ALA A 271 -4.23 36.47 1.55
CA ALA A 271 -4.23 37.53 0.58
C ALA A 271 -2.86 37.72 -0.09
N ALA A 272 -1.77 37.65 0.70
CA ALA A 272 -0.41 37.82 0.18
C ALA A 272 0.01 36.72 -0.80
N VAL A 273 -0.50 35.46 -0.58
CA VAL A 273 -0.29 34.36 -1.53
C VAL A 273 -1.33 34.31 -2.65
N ALA A 274 -2.19 35.33 -2.75
CA ALA A 274 -3.19 35.52 -3.80
C ALA A 274 -4.22 34.37 -3.93
N VAL A 275 -4.56 33.68 -2.83
CA VAL A 275 -5.55 32.59 -2.82
C VAL A 275 -6.89 32.98 -3.46
N PRO A 276 -7.50 34.17 -3.16
CA PRO A 276 -8.76 34.56 -3.78
C PRO A 276 -8.70 34.67 -5.30
N ALA A 277 -7.58 35.20 -5.83
CA ALA A 277 -7.37 35.33 -7.27
C ALA A 277 -7.26 33.92 -7.93
N ARG A 278 -6.52 33.00 -7.31
CA ARG A 278 -6.34 31.65 -7.83
C ARG A 278 -7.65 30.85 -7.81
N LEU A 279 -8.45 30.94 -6.76
CA LEU A 279 -9.78 30.33 -6.71
C LEU A 279 -10.73 30.90 -7.78
N SER A 280 -10.69 32.23 -8.03
CA SER A 280 -11.45 32.84 -9.11
C SER A 280 -11.00 32.34 -10.50
N GLU A 281 -9.71 32.12 -10.69
CA GLU A 281 -9.16 31.51 -11.91
C GLU A 281 -9.69 30.07 -12.09
N TRP A 282 -9.61 29.22 -11.07
CA TRP A 282 -10.15 27.87 -11.11
C TRP A 282 -11.65 27.85 -11.40
N GLN A 283 -12.41 28.79 -10.83
CA GLN A 283 -13.83 28.93 -11.13
C GLN A 283 -14.07 29.19 -12.62
N LYS A 284 -13.31 30.10 -13.22
CA LYS A 284 -13.40 30.41 -14.66
C LYS A 284 -12.99 29.23 -15.54
N GLU A 285 -11.92 28.53 -15.18
CA GLU A 285 -11.46 27.32 -15.86
C GLU A 285 -12.51 26.21 -15.80
N ALA A 286 -13.16 26.01 -14.66
CA ALA A 286 -14.21 25.01 -14.48
C ALA A 286 -15.45 25.35 -15.34
N ILE A 287 -15.88 26.61 -15.37
CA ILE A 287 -16.98 27.07 -16.24
C ILE A 287 -16.65 26.84 -17.73
N ALA A 288 -15.45 27.22 -18.16
CA ALA A 288 -15.01 27.04 -19.53
C ALA A 288 -14.93 25.56 -19.94
N ALA A 289 -14.68 24.66 -18.98
CA ALA A 289 -14.67 23.21 -19.18
C ALA A 289 -16.04 22.54 -19.00
N GLY A 290 -17.13 23.31 -18.77
CA GLY A 290 -18.49 22.79 -18.56
C GLY A 290 -18.70 22.10 -17.22
N ARG A 291 -17.82 22.33 -16.23
CA ARG A 291 -17.86 21.74 -14.87
C ARG A 291 -18.44 22.75 -13.88
N GLU A 292 -19.74 23.05 -14.02
CA GLU A 292 -20.41 24.10 -13.23
C GLU A 292 -20.45 23.77 -11.72
N GLU A 293 -20.51 22.49 -11.34
CA GLU A 293 -20.49 22.06 -9.94
C GLU A 293 -19.16 22.42 -9.27
N ASP A 294 -18.03 22.11 -9.93
CA ASP A 294 -16.70 22.45 -9.43
C ASP A 294 -16.55 23.99 -9.27
N ALA A 295 -17.09 24.77 -10.21
CA ALA A 295 -17.06 26.21 -10.13
C ALA A 295 -17.82 26.74 -8.89
N LYS A 296 -18.99 26.17 -8.59
CA LYS A 296 -19.77 26.53 -7.40
C LYS A 296 -19.06 26.09 -6.11
N GLU A 297 -18.33 24.98 -6.12
CA GLU A 297 -17.54 24.55 -4.98
C GLU A 297 -16.42 25.53 -4.63
N HIS A 298 -15.67 26.00 -5.63
CA HIS A 298 -14.62 27.00 -5.41
C HIS A 298 -15.17 28.32 -4.84
N GLU A 299 -16.36 28.72 -5.27
CA GLU A 299 -17.03 29.90 -4.73
C GLU A 299 -17.51 29.70 -3.30
N GLN A 300 -18.17 28.57 -3.04
CA GLN A 300 -18.74 28.27 -1.71
C GLN A 300 -17.67 28.13 -0.64
N VAL A 301 -16.57 27.42 -0.92
CA VAL A 301 -15.52 27.19 0.07
C VAL A 301 -14.89 28.49 0.53
N TRP A 302 -14.62 29.42 -0.40
CA TRP A 302 -14.09 30.74 -0.04
C TRP A 302 -15.05 31.51 0.89
N LYS A 303 -16.34 31.62 0.48
CA LYS A 303 -17.37 32.29 1.28
C LYS A 303 -17.53 31.68 2.68
N LYS A 304 -17.46 30.35 2.78
CA LYS A 304 -17.61 29.65 4.05
C LYS A 304 -16.39 29.82 4.97
N VAL A 305 -15.18 29.83 4.43
CA VAL A 305 -13.96 30.13 5.21
C VAL A 305 -13.98 31.58 5.72
N VAL A 306 -14.34 32.54 4.88
CA VAL A 306 -14.48 33.94 5.28
C VAL A 306 -15.52 34.08 6.40
N PHE A 307 -16.71 33.49 6.20
CA PHE A 307 -17.77 33.50 7.19
C PHE A 307 -17.34 32.87 8.53
N LEU A 308 -16.58 31.76 8.49
CA LEU A 308 -16.05 31.13 9.70
C LEU A 308 -15.10 32.06 10.47
N LEU A 309 -14.17 32.72 9.75
CA LEU A 309 -13.24 33.68 10.36
C LEU A 309 -13.98 34.88 10.97
N GLU A 310 -14.93 35.46 10.23
CA GLU A 310 -15.79 36.55 10.72
C GLU A 310 -16.56 36.13 11.97
N ARG A 311 -17.10 34.92 11.97
CA ARG A 311 -17.88 34.40 13.10
C ARG A 311 -17.03 34.16 14.34
N LEU A 312 -15.79 33.64 14.16
CA LEU A 312 -14.84 33.48 15.27
C LEU A 312 -14.46 34.85 15.86
N VAL A 313 -14.24 35.85 15.02
CA VAL A 313 -13.93 37.23 15.48
C VAL A 313 -15.12 37.87 16.16
N GLU A 314 -16.34 37.68 15.65
CA GLU A 314 -17.55 38.21 16.25
C GLU A 314 -17.82 37.62 17.67
N LEU A 315 -17.60 36.33 17.85
CA LEU A 315 -17.90 35.61 19.09
C LEU A 315 -16.80 35.72 20.15
N CYS A 316 -15.53 35.63 19.73
CA CYS A 316 -14.38 35.48 20.63
C CYS A 316 -13.22 36.42 20.27
N GLY A 317 -13.42 37.44 19.41
CA GLY A 317 -12.37 38.25 18.85
C GLY A 317 -11.49 38.97 19.87
N HIS A 318 -12.01 39.34 21.01
CA HIS A 318 -11.31 40.01 22.12
C HIS A 318 -10.77 39.03 23.17
N ASP A 319 -11.04 37.74 23.06
CA ASP A 319 -10.51 36.75 23.98
C ASP A 319 -9.01 36.60 23.76
N ILE A 320 -8.26 36.59 24.86
CA ILE A 320 -6.83 36.36 24.83
C ILE A 320 -6.59 34.87 24.70
N VAL A 321 -6.01 34.44 23.59
CA VAL A 321 -5.76 33.03 23.28
C VAL A 321 -4.30 32.82 22.86
N THR A 322 -3.81 31.60 23.05
CA THR A 322 -2.55 31.18 22.45
C THR A 322 -2.76 30.82 20.97
N GLY A 323 -1.71 30.90 20.15
CA GLY A 323 -1.80 30.45 18.75
C GLY A 323 -2.28 28.99 18.57
N ARG A 324 -2.01 28.11 19.55
CA ARG A 324 -2.51 26.73 19.55
C ARG A 324 -4.03 26.66 19.75
N GLU A 325 -4.58 27.45 20.67
CA GLU A 325 -6.00 27.51 20.91
C GLU A 325 -6.74 28.07 19.69
N PHE A 326 -6.21 29.14 19.10
CA PHE A 326 -6.73 29.68 17.84
C PHE A 326 -6.79 28.62 16.74
N VAL A 327 -5.68 27.90 16.52
CA VAL A 327 -5.63 26.85 15.48
C VAL A 327 -6.59 25.73 15.78
N LYS A 328 -6.75 25.32 17.04
CA LYS A 328 -7.69 24.27 17.44
C LYS A 328 -9.14 24.69 17.13
N LEU A 329 -9.54 25.88 17.55
CA LEU A 329 -10.88 26.43 17.28
C LEU A 329 -11.15 26.54 15.77
N LEU A 330 -10.19 27.06 15.00
CA LEU A 330 -10.32 27.17 13.57
C LEU A 330 -10.41 25.80 12.87
N THR A 331 -9.58 24.83 13.26
CA THR A 331 -9.58 23.48 12.66
C THR A 331 -10.91 22.77 12.91
N GLU A 332 -11.44 22.82 14.14
CA GLU A 332 -12.76 22.27 14.48
C GLU A 332 -13.86 22.94 13.64
N GLY A 333 -13.79 24.28 13.47
CA GLY A 333 -14.73 25.00 12.60
C GLY A 333 -14.60 24.62 11.12
N LEU A 334 -13.40 24.41 10.62
CA LEU A 334 -13.17 23.97 9.23
C LEU A 334 -13.70 22.55 8.96
N GLU A 335 -13.63 21.65 9.94
CA GLU A 335 -14.17 20.28 9.84
C GLU A 335 -15.69 20.25 9.70
N GLU A 336 -16.38 21.23 10.28
CA GLU A 336 -17.84 21.36 10.22
C GLU A 336 -18.35 22.06 8.93
N LEU A 337 -17.45 22.51 8.06
CA LEU A 337 -17.85 23.14 6.81
C LEU A 337 -18.34 22.11 5.79
N HIS A 338 -19.54 22.40 5.24
CA HIS A 338 -20.18 21.52 4.24
C HIS A 338 -20.64 22.32 3.03
N PHE A 339 -20.57 21.69 1.83
CA PHE A 339 -21.15 22.23 0.62
C PHE A 339 -22.68 22.22 0.68
N THR A 340 -23.28 23.25 0.13
CA THR A 340 -24.74 23.29 -0.11
C THR A 340 -24.97 22.86 -1.55
N LEU A 341 -25.57 21.68 -1.73
CA LEU A 341 -25.87 21.14 -3.04
C LEU A 341 -27.27 21.63 -3.47
N ILE A 342 -27.38 22.03 -4.73
CA ILE A 342 -28.67 22.42 -5.37
C ILE A 342 -28.88 21.43 -6.53
N PRO A 343 -30.09 20.84 -6.65
CA PRO A 343 -30.38 19.93 -7.77
C PRO A 343 -30.12 20.59 -9.11
N PRO A 344 -29.40 19.92 -10.04
CA PRO A 344 -29.08 20.49 -11.36
C PRO A 344 -30.31 20.56 -12.28
N THR A 345 -31.30 19.69 -12.04
CA THR A 345 -32.53 19.60 -12.83
C THR A 345 -33.73 19.42 -11.91
N LEU A 346 -34.96 19.74 -12.42
CA LEU A 346 -36.21 19.51 -11.69
C LEU A 346 -36.72 18.06 -11.79
N ASP A 347 -36.27 17.31 -12.80
CA ASP A 347 -36.66 15.92 -13.02
C ASP A 347 -35.43 15.00 -12.83
N HIS A 348 -35.29 14.48 -11.63
CA HIS A 348 -34.17 13.63 -11.19
C HIS A 348 -34.63 12.60 -10.16
N VAL A 349 -33.89 11.52 -10.04
CA VAL A 349 -34.01 10.56 -8.94
C VAL A 349 -33.39 11.16 -7.68
N THR A 350 -34.15 11.20 -6.59
CA THR A 350 -33.62 11.71 -5.30
C THR A 350 -33.04 10.56 -4.50
N VAL A 351 -31.78 10.70 -4.11
CA VAL A 351 -31.08 9.80 -3.15
C VAL A 351 -30.92 10.56 -1.84
N THR A 352 -31.46 10.00 -0.74
CA THR A 352 -31.48 10.70 0.55
C THR A 352 -31.37 9.71 1.70
N THR A 353 -31.19 10.24 2.92
CA THR A 353 -31.27 9.43 4.15
C THR A 353 -32.65 9.52 4.78
N VAL A 354 -33.00 8.55 5.62
CA VAL A 354 -34.29 8.51 6.30
C VAL A 354 -34.54 9.77 7.16
N ASP A 355 -33.50 10.34 7.73
CA ASP A 355 -33.58 11.54 8.59
C ASP A 355 -33.88 12.83 7.80
N ARG A 356 -33.48 12.88 6.51
CA ARG A 356 -33.68 14.05 5.62
C ARG A 356 -34.92 13.91 4.74
N GLY A 357 -35.21 12.70 4.28
CA GLY A 357 -36.32 12.38 3.38
C GLY A 357 -37.69 12.28 4.03
N TYR A 358 -37.85 12.64 5.29
CA TYR A 358 -39.12 12.41 6.05
C TYR A 358 -40.35 13.16 5.51
N THR A 359 -40.15 14.19 4.71
CA THR A 359 -41.25 14.96 4.08
C THR A 359 -41.57 14.54 2.67
N LEU A 360 -40.73 13.69 2.04
CA LEU A 360 -40.92 13.26 0.67
C LEU A 360 -41.94 12.13 0.59
N ARG A 361 -42.92 12.25 -0.29
CA ARG A 361 -43.78 11.14 -0.74
C ARG A 361 -43.54 10.91 -2.21
N SER A 362 -43.52 9.65 -2.65
CA SER A 362 -43.21 9.31 -4.01
C SER A 362 -43.94 8.03 -4.45
N PRO A 363 -44.41 7.95 -5.69
CA PRO A 363 -44.99 6.72 -6.22
C PRO A 363 -44.10 5.49 -6.03
N VAL A 364 -42.77 5.65 -6.17
CA VAL A 364 -41.80 4.55 -6.05
C VAL A 364 -40.72 4.90 -5.06
N VAL A 365 -40.50 4.02 -4.07
CA VAL A 365 -39.42 4.17 -3.07
C VAL A 365 -38.59 2.92 -3.00
N PHE A 366 -37.27 3.10 -3.02
CA PHE A 366 -36.29 2.09 -2.66
C PHE A 366 -35.76 2.37 -1.27
N VAL A 367 -35.74 1.35 -0.40
CA VAL A 367 -35.05 1.39 0.87
C VAL A 367 -33.91 0.40 0.79
N CYS A 368 -32.68 0.89 0.73
CA CYS A 368 -31.48 0.09 0.50
C CYS A 368 -30.68 -0.16 1.78
N GLY A 369 -29.81 -1.17 1.74
CA GLY A 369 -28.98 -1.55 2.87
C GLY A 369 -29.76 -2.18 4.01
N MET A 370 -30.78 -2.98 3.71
CA MET A 370 -31.61 -3.68 4.70
C MET A 370 -30.87 -4.85 5.35
N ASN A 371 -29.71 -4.52 5.95
CA ASN A 371 -28.83 -5.44 6.66
C ASN A 371 -28.76 -5.10 8.14
N ASP A 372 -28.57 -6.09 8.98
CA ASP A 372 -28.37 -5.93 10.42
C ASP A 372 -27.10 -5.12 10.71
N GLY A 373 -27.18 -4.11 11.57
CA GLY A 373 -26.11 -3.16 11.82
C GLY A 373 -25.97 -2.03 10.77
N VAL A 374 -26.70 -2.11 9.63
CA VAL A 374 -26.79 -1.03 8.62
C VAL A 374 -28.15 -0.36 8.70
N PHE A 375 -29.24 -1.13 8.56
CA PHE A 375 -30.59 -0.71 8.85
C PHE A 375 -31.40 -1.91 9.38
N PRO A 376 -31.58 -2.04 10.70
CA PRO A 376 -31.31 -1.08 11.80
C PRO A 376 -29.82 -0.91 12.12
N LEU A 377 -29.47 0.29 12.62
CA LEU A 377 -28.16 0.54 13.21
C LEU A 377 -28.07 -0.12 14.58
N HIS A 378 -26.89 -0.58 14.94
CA HIS A 378 -26.57 -1.00 16.29
C HIS A 378 -25.97 0.16 17.08
N TYR A 379 -26.50 0.41 18.25
CA TYR A 379 -26.00 1.44 19.17
C TYR A 379 -25.29 0.78 20.35
N GLY A 380 -23.99 1.07 20.47
CA GLY A 380 -23.21 0.76 21.67
C GLY A 380 -23.36 1.84 22.74
N GLU A 381 -22.87 1.57 23.94
CA GLU A 381 -22.69 2.59 24.98
C GLU A 381 -21.50 3.49 24.54
N GLU A 382 -21.80 4.67 24.02
CA GLU A 382 -20.82 5.65 23.58
C GLU A 382 -20.77 6.86 24.51
N GLY A 383 -19.56 7.31 24.82
CA GLY A 383 -19.32 8.55 25.55
C GLY A 383 -18.86 8.36 27.00
N ILE A 384 -18.72 9.48 27.73
CA ILE A 384 -18.20 9.52 29.09
C ILE A 384 -19.17 8.87 30.10
N LEU A 385 -20.50 8.94 29.83
CA LEU A 385 -21.54 8.38 30.67
C LEU A 385 -22.15 7.13 30.04
N ASN A 386 -22.11 6.00 30.72
CA ASN A 386 -22.83 4.80 30.31
C ASN A 386 -24.37 4.94 30.51
N ASP A 387 -25.15 4.01 29.97
CA ASP A 387 -26.62 4.10 30.01
C ASP A 387 -27.19 4.07 31.43
N ARG A 388 -26.55 3.35 32.35
CA ARG A 388 -26.99 3.31 33.76
C ARG A 388 -26.79 4.66 34.45
N GLU A 389 -25.65 5.30 34.20
CA GLU A 389 -25.37 6.64 34.75
C GLU A 389 -26.28 7.70 34.15
N ARG A 390 -26.56 7.62 32.82
CA ARG A 390 -27.53 8.49 32.15
C ARG A 390 -28.93 8.36 32.77
N GLN A 391 -29.40 7.15 33.03
CA GLN A 391 -30.69 6.91 33.65
C GLN A 391 -30.74 7.40 35.12
N ALA A 392 -29.63 7.23 35.86
CA ALA A 392 -29.54 7.75 37.23
C ALA A 392 -29.61 9.28 37.26
N LEU A 393 -28.87 9.95 36.36
CA LEU A 393 -28.91 11.42 36.26
C LEU A 393 -30.24 11.95 35.74
N LYS A 394 -30.92 11.29 34.81
CA LYS A 394 -32.26 11.66 34.35
C LYS A 394 -33.28 11.66 35.51
N LYS A 395 -33.17 10.72 36.46
CA LYS A 395 -34.03 10.68 37.66
C LYS A 395 -33.85 11.88 38.57
N THR A 396 -32.71 12.59 38.51
CA THR A 396 -32.48 13.84 39.27
C THR A 396 -33.03 15.07 38.56
N GLY A 397 -33.71 14.91 37.40
CA GLY A 397 -34.23 16.01 36.59
C GLY A 397 -33.27 16.62 35.59
N LEU A 398 -32.04 16.04 35.41
CA LEU A 398 -31.08 16.54 34.44
C LEU A 398 -31.50 16.13 33.01
N PRO A 399 -31.75 17.08 32.09
CA PRO A 399 -32.10 16.76 30.70
C PRO A 399 -30.90 16.21 29.94
N LEU A 400 -30.85 14.90 29.73
CA LEU A 400 -29.84 14.20 28.97
C LEU A 400 -30.41 13.64 27.67
N GLY A 401 -29.58 13.55 26.64
CA GLY A 401 -29.94 12.90 25.39
C GLY A 401 -30.33 11.42 25.56
N PRO A 402 -30.95 10.80 24.55
CA PRO A 402 -31.41 9.41 24.58
C PRO A 402 -30.28 8.42 24.82
N ASP A 403 -30.55 7.34 25.57
CA ASP A 403 -29.66 6.21 25.79
C ASP A 403 -29.62 5.26 24.56
N SER A 404 -28.73 4.29 24.55
CA SER A 404 -28.55 3.33 23.43
C SER A 404 -29.81 2.49 23.20
N ARG A 405 -30.51 2.11 24.30
CA ARG A 405 -31.75 1.32 24.25
C ARG A 405 -32.88 2.10 23.56
N PHE A 406 -33.04 3.35 23.92
CA PHE A 406 -34.06 4.23 23.31
C PHE A 406 -33.74 4.46 21.81
N ARG A 407 -32.48 4.69 21.46
CA ARG A 407 -32.07 4.82 20.06
C ARG A 407 -32.39 3.57 19.25
N THR A 408 -32.17 2.37 19.82
CA THR A 408 -32.52 1.09 19.18
C THR A 408 -34.02 0.98 18.91
N PHE A 409 -34.89 1.41 19.84
CA PHE A 409 -36.34 1.42 19.60
C PHE A 409 -36.74 2.45 18.53
N GLN A 410 -36.00 3.55 18.42
CA GLN A 410 -36.27 4.57 17.39
C GLN A 410 -35.97 4.05 15.97
N GLU A 411 -35.07 3.09 15.78
CA GLU A 411 -34.81 2.50 14.44
C GLU A 411 -36.10 1.93 13.82
N ARG A 412 -36.98 1.34 14.61
CA ARG A 412 -38.29 0.85 14.12
C ARG A 412 -39.18 2.00 13.62
N PHE A 413 -39.14 3.14 14.26
CA PHE A 413 -39.88 4.33 13.81
C PHE A 413 -39.25 4.92 12.54
N LEU A 414 -37.91 4.92 12.41
CA LEU A 414 -37.21 5.36 11.21
C LEU A 414 -37.51 4.43 10.03
N PHE A 415 -37.60 3.13 10.27
CA PHE A 415 -38.03 2.19 9.24
C PHE A 415 -39.48 2.45 8.80
N TYR A 416 -40.41 2.68 9.77
CA TYR A 416 -41.78 3.10 9.48
C TYR A 416 -41.81 4.36 8.61
N LEU A 417 -41.02 5.38 8.96
CA LEU A 417 -40.92 6.61 8.16
C LEU A 417 -40.39 6.34 6.73
N ALA A 418 -39.39 5.50 6.56
CA ALA A 418 -38.86 5.18 5.24
C ALA A 418 -39.87 4.51 4.34
N VAL A 419 -40.56 3.47 4.82
CA VAL A 419 -41.46 2.66 4.01
C VAL A 419 -42.82 3.35 3.72
N THR A 420 -43.30 4.21 4.64
CA THR A 420 -44.55 4.97 4.45
C THR A 420 -44.44 6.11 3.44
N ARG A 421 -43.27 6.35 2.87
CA ARG A 421 -43.08 7.30 1.76
C ARG A 421 -43.55 6.76 0.41
N ALA A 422 -43.60 5.44 0.26
CA ALA A 422 -44.07 4.79 -0.97
C ALA A 422 -45.60 4.88 -1.08
N GLU A 423 -46.07 5.36 -2.23
CA GLU A 423 -47.51 5.42 -2.53
C GLU A 423 -47.98 4.21 -3.29
N GLU A 424 -47.18 3.68 -4.24
CA GLU A 424 -47.55 2.60 -5.14
C GLU A 424 -46.62 1.39 -5.10
N GLU A 425 -45.29 1.63 -5.15
CA GLU A 425 -44.29 0.58 -5.18
C GLU A 425 -43.18 0.81 -4.14
N LEU A 426 -42.86 -0.23 -3.39
CA LEU A 426 -41.80 -0.26 -2.39
C LEU A 426 -40.83 -1.39 -2.68
N TYR A 427 -39.56 -1.04 -2.83
CA TYR A 427 -38.44 -1.97 -3.01
C TYR A 427 -37.58 -1.95 -1.74
N LEU A 428 -37.42 -3.12 -1.11
CA LEU A 428 -36.52 -3.32 0.03
C LEU A 428 -35.31 -4.13 -0.46
N THR A 429 -34.13 -3.53 -0.45
CA THR A 429 -32.93 -4.17 -1.01
C THR A 429 -31.86 -4.38 0.05
N ARG A 430 -31.08 -5.47 -0.09
CA ARG A 430 -29.97 -5.81 0.80
C ARG A 430 -28.82 -6.46 0.06
N ALA A 431 -27.63 -6.36 0.61
CA ALA A 431 -26.44 -7.03 0.12
C ALA A 431 -26.07 -8.26 0.97
N LEU A 432 -25.44 -9.27 0.37
CA LEU A 432 -24.89 -10.44 1.08
C LEU A 432 -23.49 -10.19 1.61
N ALA A 433 -22.73 -9.27 1.00
CA ALA A 433 -21.40 -8.90 1.40
C ALA A 433 -21.12 -7.42 1.19
N ASP A 434 -20.16 -6.89 1.94
CA ASP A 434 -19.61 -5.55 1.72
C ASP A 434 -18.52 -5.54 0.61
N GLU A 435 -17.80 -4.43 0.48
CA GLU A 435 -16.76 -4.21 -0.53
C GLU A 435 -15.52 -5.08 -0.31
N ASP A 436 -15.26 -5.47 0.94
CA ASP A 436 -14.14 -6.32 1.35
C ASP A 436 -14.49 -7.82 1.32
N GLY A 437 -15.75 -8.14 1.00
CA GLY A 437 -16.26 -9.50 0.98
C GLY A 437 -16.70 -10.04 2.34
N THR A 438 -16.84 -9.18 3.35
CA THR A 438 -17.36 -9.55 4.67
C THR A 438 -18.86 -9.81 4.56
N GLU A 439 -19.35 -10.92 5.13
CA GLU A 439 -20.75 -11.30 5.10
C GLU A 439 -21.63 -10.26 5.82
N LEU A 440 -22.71 -9.86 5.18
CA LEU A 440 -23.74 -8.98 5.72
C LEU A 440 -25.02 -9.77 6.03
N ILE A 441 -25.40 -9.79 7.29
CA ILE A 441 -26.60 -10.48 7.78
C ILE A 441 -27.87 -9.69 7.40
N PRO A 442 -28.95 -10.33 6.91
CA PRO A 442 -30.20 -9.63 6.64
C PRO A 442 -30.84 -9.06 7.91
N SER A 443 -31.44 -7.88 7.80
CA SER A 443 -32.14 -7.26 8.91
C SER A 443 -33.24 -8.17 9.45
N THR A 444 -33.51 -8.03 10.76
CA THR A 444 -34.58 -8.78 11.42
C THR A 444 -35.95 -8.51 10.78
N TRP A 445 -36.16 -7.31 10.24
CA TRP A 445 -37.42 -6.93 9.57
C TRP A 445 -37.60 -7.65 8.23
N ILE A 446 -36.55 -7.83 7.45
CA ILE A 446 -36.62 -8.62 6.19
C ILE A 446 -36.97 -10.07 6.50
N LYS A 447 -36.33 -10.68 7.51
CA LYS A 447 -36.64 -12.04 7.95
C LYS A 447 -38.09 -12.18 8.37
N GLU A 448 -38.62 -11.19 9.06
CA GLU A 448 -40.00 -11.18 9.52
C GLU A 448 -41.00 -11.00 8.35
N LEU A 449 -40.72 -10.13 7.40
CA LEU A 449 -41.51 -9.94 6.18
C LEU A 449 -41.61 -11.24 5.36
N GLU A 450 -40.49 -11.92 5.17
CA GLU A 450 -40.42 -13.20 4.45
C GLU A 450 -41.20 -14.30 5.22
N LYS A 451 -40.96 -14.44 6.53
CA LYS A 451 -41.59 -15.46 7.37
C LYS A 451 -43.13 -15.30 7.46
N LYS A 452 -43.60 -14.05 7.47
CA LYS A 452 -45.01 -13.73 7.61
C LYS A 452 -45.80 -13.58 6.31
N GLY A 453 -45.16 -13.88 5.16
CA GLY A 453 -45.78 -13.90 3.84
C GLY A 453 -46.15 -12.53 3.26
N TYR A 454 -45.43 -11.45 3.66
CA TYR A 454 -45.64 -10.11 3.08
C TYR A 454 -45.13 -9.99 1.66
N VAL A 455 -44.06 -10.69 1.32
CA VAL A 455 -43.48 -10.75 -0.02
C VAL A 455 -43.73 -12.11 -0.67
N ARG A 456 -43.92 -12.11 -1.97
CA ARG A 456 -44.18 -13.34 -2.72
C ARG A 456 -42.92 -14.21 -2.81
N GLU A 457 -41.84 -13.61 -3.23
CA GLU A 457 -40.52 -14.23 -3.39
C GLU A 457 -39.46 -13.13 -3.34
N THR A 458 -38.34 -13.41 -2.71
CA THR A 458 -37.20 -12.48 -2.70
C THR A 458 -36.42 -12.63 -4.01
N VAL A 459 -36.26 -11.54 -4.74
CA VAL A 459 -35.47 -11.49 -5.97
C VAL A 459 -34.00 -11.70 -5.60
N LYS A 460 -33.36 -12.73 -6.19
CA LYS A 460 -31.93 -13.00 -6.00
C LYS A 460 -31.13 -12.46 -7.17
N GLU A 461 -30.19 -11.55 -6.88
CA GLU A 461 -29.40 -10.85 -7.87
C GLU A 461 -27.91 -11.05 -7.61
N ASP A 462 -27.25 -11.82 -8.47
CA ASP A 462 -25.81 -12.11 -8.38
C ASP A 462 -24.97 -11.25 -9.34
N GLY A 463 -25.63 -10.40 -10.15
CA GLY A 463 -25.00 -9.58 -11.19
C GLY A 463 -24.61 -10.37 -12.45
N SER A 464 -24.93 -11.66 -12.53
CA SER A 464 -24.64 -12.46 -13.72
C SER A 464 -25.67 -12.22 -14.82
N VAL A 465 -25.18 -12.04 -16.04
CA VAL A 465 -26.01 -11.86 -17.21
C VAL A 465 -26.38 -13.23 -17.77
N ARG A 466 -27.56 -13.71 -17.42
CA ARG A 466 -28.12 -14.98 -17.97
C ARG A 466 -28.84 -14.70 -19.27
N PRO A 467 -28.86 -15.67 -20.23
CA PRO A 467 -29.46 -15.46 -21.54
C PRO A 467 -30.92 -14.97 -21.47
N GLU A 468 -31.73 -15.55 -20.60
CA GLU A 468 -33.16 -15.22 -20.41
C GLU A 468 -33.38 -13.82 -19.83
N ARG A 469 -32.39 -13.27 -19.12
CA ARG A 469 -32.43 -11.94 -18.50
C ARG A 469 -31.57 -10.90 -19.21
N ALA A 470 -30.92 -11.25 -20.32
CA ALA A 470 -29.95 -10.38 -20.99
C ALA A 470 -30.51 -8.98 -21.31
N ARG A 471 -31.81 -8.90 -21.69
CA ARG A 471 -32.47 -7.63 -21.99
C ARG A 471 -32.58 -6.68 -20.82
N GLU A 472 -32.53 -7.16 -19.56
CA GLU A 472 -32.57 -6.33 -18.37
C GLU A 472 -31.28 -5.51 -18.20
N PHE A 473 -30.20 -5.95 -18.82
CA PHE A 473 -28.87 -5.30 -18.76
C PHE A 473 -28.63 -4.33 -19.93
N LEU A 474 -29.49 -4.34 -20.93
CA LEU A 474 -29.43 -3.49 -22.13
C LEU A 474 -30.36 -2.26 -22.01
N VAL A 475 -30.18 -1.50 -20.92
CA VAL A 475 -31.08 -0.38 -20.60
C VAL A 475 -30.47 1.01 -20.84
N ALA A 476 -29.15 1.13 -20.93
CA ALA A 476 -28.41 2.33 -21.34
C ALA A 476 -27.13 1.92 -22.08
N ALA A 477 -26.67 2.71 -23.05
CA ALA A 477 -25.52 2.36 -23.86
C ALA A 477 -24.21 2.20 -23.03
N PRO A 478 -23.84 3.14 -22.15
CA PRO A 478 -22.60 2.99 -21.38
C PRO A 478 -22.58 1.76 -20.46
N SER A 479 -23.72 1.47 -19.78
CA SER A 479 -23.82 0.29 -18.91
C SER A 479 -23.87 -1.02 -19.70
N ALA A 480 -24.55 -1.06 -20.85
CA ALA A 480 -24.58 -2.23 -21.71
C ALA A 480 -23.18 -2.59 -22.22
N PHE A 481 -22.38 -1.61 -22.61
CA PHE A 481 -20.99 -1.82 -23.02
C PHE A 481 -20.06 -2.27 -21.88
N HIS A 482 -20.45 -2.06 -20.62
CA HIS A 482 -19.73 -2.61 -19.48
C HIS A 482 -19.76 -4.15 -19.46
N TYR A 483 -20.92 -4.74 -19.81
CA TYR A 483 -21.09 -6.19 -19.86
C TYR A 483 -20.56 -6.84 -21.14
N LEU A 484 -20.44 -6.08 -22.22
CA LEU A 484 -20.09 -6.59 -23.55
C LEU A 484 -18.78 -7.43 -23.57
N PRO A 485 -17.66 -7.03 -22.93
CA PRO A 485 -16.44 -7.84 -22.90
C PRO A 485 -16.65 -9.23 -22.30
N ALA A 486 -17.36 -9.30 -21.16
CA ALA A 486 -17.61 -10.57 -20.49
C ALA A 486 -18.48 -11.50 -21.35
N MET A 487 -19.46 -10.95 -22.05
CA MET A 487 -20.36 -11.71 -22.91
C MET A 487 -19.74 -12.15 -24.24
N LEU A 488 -18.78 -11.39 -24.77
CA LEU A 488 -18.03 -11.76 -25.98
C LEU A 488 -16.84 -12.68 -25.70
N ARG A 489 -16.40 -12.79 -24.44
CA ARG A 489 -15.24 -13.63 -24.06
C ARG A 489 -15.31 -15.08 -24.55
N PRO A 490 -16.47 -15.80 -24.51
CA PRO A 490 -16.54 -17.16 -25.02
C PRO A 490 -16.13 -17.31 -26.50
N ALA A 491 -16.35 -16.29 -27.34
CA ALA A 491 -15.95 -16.32 -28.74
C ALA A 491 -14.45 -16.51 -28.95
N LEU A 492 -13.60 -16.08 -27.99
CA LEU A 492 -12.14 -16.27 -28.06
C LEU A 492 -11.71 -17.75 -28.04
N THR A 493 -12.55 -18.62 -27.47
CA THR A 493 -12.30 -20.06 -27.37
C THR A 493 -13.22 -20.87 -28.26
N GLY A 494 -13.92 -20.24 -29.22
CA GLY A 494 -14.90 -20.89 -30.11
C GLY A 494 -16.23 -21.25 -29.42
N GLY A 495 -16.48 -20.69 -28.22
CA GLY A 495 -17.74 -20.89 -27.52
C GLY A 495 -18.88 -20.03 -28.08
N PRO A 496 -20.16 -20.41 -27.84
CA PRO A 496 -21.32 -19.69 -28.36
C PRO A 496 -21.50 -18.34 -27.65
N VAL A 497 -21.88 -17.34 -28.46
CA VAL A 497 -22.27 -16.00 -27.95
C VAL A 497 -23.66 -15.72 -28.49
N ALA A 498 -24.57 -15.25 -27.64
CA ALA A 498 -25.92 -14.93 -28.07
C ALA A 498 -25.93 -13.74 -29.04
N ASP A 499 -26.77 -13.84 -30.13
CA ASP A 499 -26.88 -12.84 -31.21
C ASP A 499 -27.13 -11.41 -30.69
N LEU A 500 -27.80 -11.29 -29.56
CA LEU A 500 -28.08 -10.01 -28.92
C LEU A 500 -26.81 -9.19 -28.62
N TRP A 501 -25.70 -9.85 -28.22
CA TRP A 501 -24.46 -9.17 -27.90
C TRP A 501 -23.67 -8.76 -29.15
N TRP A 502 -23.76 -9.54 -30.20
CA TRP A 502 -23.26 -9.16 -31.52
C TRP A 502 -24.04 -7.98 -32.10
N SER A 503 -25.39 -8.00 -31.97
CA SER A 503 -26.23 -6.87 -32.36
C SER A 503 -25.92 -5.59 -31.60
N LEU A 504 -25.59 -5.69 -30.27
CA LEU A 504 -25.13 -4.54 -29.48
C LEU A 504 -23.77 -4.02 -29.97
N TYR A 505 -22.85 -4.92 -30.31
CA TYR A 505 -21.55 -4.56 -30.88
C TYR A 505 -21.71 -3.79 -32.19
N ASP A 506 -22.50 -4.32 -33.15
CA ASP A 506 -22.73 -3.68 -34.44
C ASP A 506 -23.46 -2.33 -34.29
N TRP A 507 -24.46 -2.28 -33.39
CA TRP A 507 -25.17 -1.05 -33.06
C TRP A 507 -24.20 0.03 -32.50
N GLY A 508 -23.31 -0.35 -31.62
CA GLY A 508 -22.33 0.58 -31.02
C GLY A 508 -21.35 1.13 -32.07
N LEU A 509 -20.92 0.31 -33.03
CA LEU A 509 -20.08 0.79 -34.15
C LEU A 509 -20.83 1.80 -35.01
N ALA A 510 -22.12 1.52 -35.33
CA ALA A 510 -22.95 2.39 -36.17
C ALA A 510 -23.31 3.74 -35.51
N HIS A 511 -23.31 3.81 -34.17
CA HIS A 511 -23.75 4.99 -33.41
C HIS A 511 -22.57 5.76 -32.73
N GLY A 512 -21.35 5.59 -33.22
CA GLY A 512 -20.21 6.41 -32.80
C GLY A 512 -19.45 5.95 -31.52
N TYR A 513 -19.85 4.82 -30.94
CA TYR A 513 -19.19 4.26 -29.75
C TYR A 513 -17.94 3.41 -30.06
N GLY A 514 -17.49 3.33 -31.29
CA GLY A 514 -16.41 2.45 -31.73
C GLY A 514 -15.07 2.67 -30.98
N THR A 515 -14.77 3.89 -30.56
CA THR A 515 -13.53 4.18 -29.79
C THR A 515 -13.63 3.68 -28.36
N ASP A 516 -14.77 3.87 -27.69
CA ASP A 516 -14.99 3.41 -26.32
C ASP A 516 -15.04 1.87 -26.26
N MET A 517 -15.76 1.25 -27.19
CA MET A 517 -15.83 -0.20 -27.31
C MET A 517 -14.46 -0.83 -27.56
N ARG A 518 -13.63 -0.25 -28.47
CA ARG A 518 -12.28 -0.76 -28.71
C ARG A 518 -11.44 -0.73 -27.45
N LYS A 519 -11.52 0.35 -26.63
CA LYS A 519 -10.83 0.42 -25.34
C LYS A 519 -11.28 -0.68 -24.38
N ARG A 520 -12.59 -0.90 -24.26
CA ARG A 520 -13.16 -1.92 -23.37
C ARG A 520 -12.82 -3.35 -23.83
N LEU A 521 -12.96 -3.62 -25.15
CA LEU A 521 -12.68 -4.94 -25.73
C LEU A 521 -11.17 -5.25 -25.82
N ALA A 522 -10.30 -4.25 -25.84
CA ALA A 522 -8.85 -4.46 -25.83
C ALA A 522 -8.40 -5.35 -24.66
N GLY A 523 -9.09 -5.28 -23.51
CA GLY A 523 -8.83 -6.14 -22.35
C GLY A 523 -9.00 -7.64 -22.62
N LEU A 524 -9.87 -8.03 -23.58
CA LEU A 524 -10.05 -9.44 -23.95
C LEU A 524 -8.81 -10.04 -24.63
N PHE A 525 -8.04 -9.22 -25.33
CA PHE A 525 -6.85 -9.60 -26.07
C PHE A 525 -5.57 -9.25 -25.33
N TYR A 526 -5.72 -8.67 -24.13
CA TYR A 526 -4.57 -8.29 -23.33
C TYR A 526 -3.84 -9.54 -22.82
N GLN A 527 -2.60 -9.63 -23.19
CA GLN A 527 -1.64 -10.59 -22.64
C GLN A 527 -0.51 -9.80 -22.01
N ASN A 528 -0.28 -9.98 -20.72
CA ASN A 528 0.87 -9.38 -20.05
C ASN A 528 2.17 -10.11 -20.49
N SER A 529 2.42 -10.19 -21.78
CA SER A 529 3.59 -10.80 -22.39
C SER A 529 4.52 -9.71 -22.92
N VAL A 530 5.79 -9.78 -22.52
CA VAL A 530 6.84 -8.88 -23.02
C VAL A 530 7.51 -9.56 -24.22
N GLN A 531 7.45 -8.91 -25.38
CA GLN A 531 8.13 -9.38 -26.58
C GLN A 531 9.66 -9.22 -26.44
N PRO A 532 10.45 -10.09 -27.06
CA PRO A 532 11.88 -9.91 -27.12
C PRO A 532 12.26 -8.56 -27.77
N LEU A 533 13.32 -7.94 -27.25
CA LEU A 533 13.83 -6.70 -27.81
C LEU A 533 14.40 -6.93 -29.22
N PRO A 534 14.19 -6.00 -30.16
CA PRO A 534 14.82 -6.05 -31.47
C PRO A 534 16.36 -6.06 -31.33
N PRO A 535 17.09 -6.75 -32.20
CA PRO A 535 18.57 -6.90 -32.12
C PRO A 535 19.34 -5.57 -32.02
N LYS A 536 18.92 -4.53 -32.78
CA LYS A 536 19.52 -3.19 -32.72
C LYS A 536 19.36 -2.55 -31.35
N LEU A 537 18.15 -2.64 -30.74
CA LEU A 537 17.87 -2.08 -29.43
C LEU A 537 18.60 -2.86 -28.33
N THR A 538 18.61 -4.19 -28.41
CA THR A 538 19.40 -5.05 -27.51
C THR A 538 20.85 -4.68 -27.49
N ALA A 539 21.44 -4.49 -28.67
CA ALA A 539 22.85 -4.07 -28.82
C ALA A 539 23.09 -2.68 -28.19
N ALA A 540 22.20 -1.71 -28.47
CA ALA A 540 22.33 -0.36 -27.92
C ALA A 540 22.21 -0.32 -26.38
N LEU A 541 21.36 -1.16 -25.77
CA LEU A 541 21.13 -1.18 -24.34
C LEU A 541 22.18 -1.96 -23.54
N PHE A 542 22.73 -3.05 -24.09
CA PHE A 542 23.53 -4.01 -23.33
C PHE A 542 24.95 -4.23 -23.86
N LEU A 543 25.24 -3.81 -25.07
CA LEU A 543 26.56 -4.06 -25.69
C LEU A 543 27.34 -2.76 -25.89
N HIS A 544 28.63 -2.83 -25.67
CA HIS A 544 29.58 -1.80 -26.05
C HIS A 544 30.66 -2.47 -26.94
N ASP A 545 30.78 -2.05 -28.19
CA ASP A 545 31.72 -2.64 -29.18
C ASP A 545 31.62 -4.18 -29.28
N ARG A 546 30.36 -4.70 -29.37
CA ARG A 546 30.08 -6.15 -29.38
C ARG A 546 30.55 -6.90 -28.11
N LYS A 547 30.75 -6.19 -27.00
CA LYS A 547 31.12 -6.77 -25.71
C LYS A 547 29.98 -6.59 -24.71
N LEU A 548 29.62 -7.67 -24.01
CA LEU A 548 28.73 -7.68 -22.85
C LEU A 548 29.61 -7.74 -21.58
N SER A 549 29.74 -6.65 -20.86
CA SER A 549 30.56 -6.60 -19.65
C SER A 549 29.65 -6.54 -18.42
N GLY A 550 29.89 -7.40 -17.43
CA GLY A 550 29.07 -7.42 -16.24
C GLY A 550 29.64 -8.24 -15.07
N SER A 551 29.12 -8.04 -13.88
CA SER A 551 29.46 -8.84 -12.71
C SER A 551 28.70 -10.18 -12.73
N VAL A 552 29.19 -11.17 -12.01
CA VAL A 552 28.48 -12.45 -11.83
C VAL A 552 27.07 -12.23 -11.30
N THR A 553 26.90 -11.33 -10.33
CA THR A 553 25.62 -10.97 -9.73
C THR A 553 24.61 -10.41 -10.74
N LEU A 554 25.09 -9.77 -11.83
CA LEU A 554 24.24 -9.27 -12.91
C LEU A 554 23.53 -10.44 -13.62
N PHE A 555 24.25 -11.53 -13.90
CA PHE A 555 23.69 -12.72 -14.54
C PHE A 555 22.76 -13.50 -13.61
N GLU A 556 23.08 -13.58 -12.32
CA GLU A 556 22.19 -14.16 -11.30
C GLU A 556 20.86 -13.40 -11.24
N LYS A 557 20.87 -12.05 -11.25
CA LYS A 557 19.67 -11.22 -11.31
C LYS A 557 18.85 -11.47 -12.58
N TYR A 558 19.52 -11.57 -13.74
CA TYR A 558 18.85 -11.92 -14.98
C TYR A 558 18.19 -13.31 -14.91
N ARG A 559 18.87 -14.30 -14.33
CA ARG A 559 18.31 -15.64 -14.11
C ARG A 559 17.09 -15.63 -13.17
N ARG A 560 17.13 -14.80 -12.11
CA ARG A 560 16.00 -14.66 -11.17
C ARG A 560 14.76 -14.07 -11.87
N CYS A 561 14.89 -13.03 -12.66
CA CYS A 561 13.81 -12.50 -13.51
C CYS A 561 14.35 -11.60 -14.61
N PRO A 562 14.23 -12.00 -15.90
CA PRO A 562 14.69 -11.18 -17.02
C PRO A 562 14.05 -9.80 -17.09
N PHE A 563 12.74 -9.68 -16.73
CA PHE A 563 12.05 -8.40 -16.72
C PHE A 563 12.55 -7.47 -15.60
N ALA A 564 12.73 -7.99 -14.38
CA ALA A 564 13.28 -7.19 -13.28
C ALA A 564 14.70 -6.70 -13.60
N PHE A 565 15.51 -7.53 -14.26
CA PHE A 565 16.80 -7.13 -14.79
C PHE A 565 16.69 -5.98 -15.81
N PHE A 566 15.79 -6.11 -16.79
CA PHE A 566 15.53 -5.07 -17.78
C PHE A 566 15.09 -3.76 -17.15
N ALA A 567 14.16 -3.82 -16.20
CA ALA A 567 13.69 -2.65 -15.45
C ALA A 567 14.85 -1.94 -14.73
N GLN A 568 15.75 -2.70 -14.11
CA GLN A 568 16.86 -2.16 -13.33
C GLN A 568 18.01 -1.62 -14.19
N TYR A 569 18.41 -2.35 -15.24
CA TYR A 569 19.66 -2.07 -15.96
C TYR A 569 19.47 -1.38 -17.32
N ALA A 570 18.31 -1.57 -17.96
CA ALA A 570 18.00 -0.91 -19.23
C ALA A 570 17.11 0.32 -19.05
N LEU A 571 15.99 0.17 -18.31
CA LEU A 571 15.10 1.30 -17.99
C LEU A 571 15.63 2.16 -16.84
N VAL A 572 16.62 1.66 -16.10
CA VAL A 572 17.25 2.36 -14.95
C VAL A 572 16.19 2.79 -13.91
N LEU A 573 15.12 2.02 -13.75
CA LEU A 573 14.10 2.28 -12.75
C LEU A 573 14.68 2.09 -11.35
N ARG A 574 14.52 3.09 -10.51
CA ARG A 574 15.03 3.09 -9.13
C ARG A 574 13.93 3.53 -8.19
N GLU A 575 13.95 2.99 -6.97
CA GLU A 575 13.12 3.50 -5.90
C GLU A 575 13.55 4.92 -5.53
N ARG A 576 12.60 5.69 -5.01
CA ARG A 576 12.86 7.03 -4.50
C ARG A 576 13.89 6.95 -3.35
N PRO A 577 14.98 7.69 -3.40
CA PRO A 577 15.98 7.65 -2.34
C PRO A 577 15.39 8.24 -1.05
N VAL A 578 15.60 7.52 0.04
CA VAL A 578 15.16 7.92 1.38
C VAL A 578 16.37 7.88 2.31
N TYR A 579 16.48 8.89 3.17
CA TYR A 579 17.53 8.95 4.18
C TYR A 579 17.30 7.89 5.26
N THR A 580 17.80 6.69 4.99
CA THR A 580 17.71 5.53 5.88
C THR A 580 19.02 4.77 5.85
N PHE A 581 19.32 4.06 6.93
CA PHE A 581 20.40 3.09 6.97
C PHE A 581 19.81 1.70 6.75
N ALA A 582 19.98 1.18 5.54
CA ALA A 582 19.39 -0.07 5.08
C ALA A 582 20.42 -1.23 5.08
N ALA A 583 19.92 -2.46 4.89
CA ALA A 583 20.79 -3.65 4.84
C ALA A 583 21.96 -3.59 3.82
N PRO A 584 21.82 -2.98 2.61
CA PRO A 584 22.96 -2.77 1.73
C PRO A 584 24.04 -1.84 2.29
N ASP A 585 23.64 -0.79 3.05
CA ASP A 585 24.59 0.16 3.65
C ASP A 585 25.38 -0.53 4.76
N PHE A 586 24.69 -1.37 5.57
CA PHE A 586 25.32 -2.23 6.57
C PHE A 586 26.36 -3.15 5.92
N GLY A 587 26.01 -3.83 4.83
CA GLY A 587 26.93 -4.70 4.07
C GLY A 587 28.15 -3.93 3.58
N THR A 588 27.94 -2.77 2.94
CA THR A 588 29.04 -1.93 2.41
C THR A 588 29.98 -1.46 3.52
N LEU A 589 29.44 -1.08 4.68
CA LEU A 589 30.26 -0.64 5.82
C LEU A 589 31.07 -1.80 6.40
N VAL A 590 30.46 -2.98 6.56
CA VAL A 590 31.16 -4.19 7.06
C VAL A 590 32.33 -4.56 6.16
N HIS A 591 32.10 -4.65 4.83
CA HIS A 591 33.16 -4.93 3.88
C HIS A 591 34.27 -3.88 3.94
N GLY A 592 33.90 -2.59 4.02
CA GLY A 592 34.87 -1.50 4.14
C GLY A 592 35.76 -1.58 5.37
N VAL A 593 35.18 -1.91 6.55
CA VAL A 593 35.94 -2.06 7.83
C VAL A 593 36.84 -3.29 7.74
N LEU A 594 36.32 -4.45 7.35
CA LEU A 594 37.12 -5.68 7.23
C LEU A 594 38.28 -5.53 6.23
N ARG A 595 38.02 -4.83 5.13
CA ARG A 595 39.06 -4.44 4.16
C ARG A 595 40.13 -3.56 4.82
N GLY A 596 39.76 -2.45 5.46
CA GLY A 596 40.68 -1.52 6.08
C GLY A 596 41.56 -2.20 7.12
N LEU A 597 41.00 -3.08 7.94
CA LEU A 597 41.72 -3.90 8.92
C LEU A 597 42.72 -4.85 8.24
N GLY A 598 42.27 -5.58 7.23
CA GLY A 598 43.12 -6.55 6.54
C GLY A 598 44.21 -5.88 5.70
N GLU A 599 44.00 -4.71 5.09
CA GLU A 599 45.04 -3.92 4.41
C GLU A 599 46.11 -3.46 5.41
N ARG A 600 45.74 -3.05 6.64
CA ARG A 600 46.70 -2.72 7.71
C ARG A 600 47.53 -3.94 8.11
N LEU A 601 46.92 -5.12 8.23
CA LEU A 601 47.64 -6.35 8.56
C LEU A 601 48.64 -6.73 7.50
N LEU A 602 48.21 -6.74 6.21
CA LEU A 602 49.08 -7.05 5.07
C LEU A 602 50.27 -6.08 4.97
N ALA A 603 50.02 -4.77 5.14
CA ALA A 603 51.07 -3.76 5.13
C ALA A 603 52.09 -3.93 6.26
N ALA A 604 51.66 -4.45 7.42
CA ALA A 604 52.52 -4.75 8.58
C ALA A 604 53.16 -6.15 8.53
N GLY A 605 52.88 -6.98 7.49
CA GLY A 605 53.34 -8.36 7.43
C GLY A 605 52.72 -9.26 8.51
N ARG A 606 51.58 -8.86 9.11
CA ARG A 606 50.86 -9.58 10.17
C ARG A 606 49.67 -10.33 9.60
N GLN A 607 49.19 -11.33 10.37
CA GLN A 607 47.99 -12.10 10.08
C GLN A 607 46.90 -11.85 11.15
N TRP A 608 45.68 -12.26 10.90
CA TRP A 608 44.60 -12.13 11.90
C TRP A 608 44.94 -12.76 13.27
N ARG A 609 45.68 -13.89 13.26
CA ARG A 609 46.12 -14.60 14.49
C ARG A 609 47.03 -13.76 15.39
N ASP A 610 47.69 -12.74 14.84
CA ASP A 610 48.66 -11.92 15.53
C ASP A 610 48.05 -10.73 16.28
N LEU A 611 46.76 -10.47 16.11
CA LEU A 611 46.01 -9.43 16.82
C LEU A 611 45.78 -9.84 18.29
N THR A 612 45.80 -8.88 19.19
CA THR A 612 45.29 -9.02 20.54
C THR A 612 43.85 -8.58 20.65
N ASP A 613 43.14 -8.98 21.72
CA ASP A 613 41.73 -8.61 21.87
C ASP A 613 41.51 -7.10 22.00
N ASP A 614 42.49 -6.41 22.67
CA ASP A 614 42.46 -4.95 22.81
C ASP A 614 42.69 -4.24 21.46
N GLU A 615 43.69 -4.74 20.68
CA GLU A 615 43.91 -4.22 19.31
C GLU A 615 42.68 -4.37 18.42
N ILE A 616 41.95 -5.49 18.51
CA ILE A 616 40.74 -5.73 17.73
C ILE A 616 39.68 -4.68 18.05
N GLU A 617 39.48 -4.39 19.36
CA GLU A 617 38.49 -3.41 19.78
C GLU A 617 38.81 -2.01 19.27
N VAL A 618 40.06 -1.57 19.46
CA VAL A 618 40.54 -0.25 19.02
C VAL A 618 40.46 -0.11 17.50
N LEU A 619 40.98 -1.07 16.76
CA LEU A 619 41.01 -1.01 15.30
C LEU A 619 39.62 -1.07 14.65
N CYS A 620 38.71 -1.92 15.17
CA CYS A 620 37.32 -1.97 14.68
C CYS A 620 36.59 -0.64 14.90
N ARG A 621 36.82 0.00 16.07
CA ARG A 621 36.21 1.29 16.40
C ARG A 621 36.76 2.39 15.48
N GLU A 622 38.10 2.50 15.34
CA GLU A 622 38.73 3.48 14.46
C GLU A 622 38.27 3.40 13.01
N GLU A 623 38.30 2.19 12.41
CA GLU A 623 37.88 2.01 11.00
C GLU A 623 36.37 2.24 10.82
N THR A 624 35.53 1.87 11.81
CA THR A 624 34.11 2.16 11.75
C THR A 624 33.83 3.66 11.81
N GLU A 625 34.50 4.42 12.70
CA GLU A 625 34.34 5.87 12.78
C GLU A 625 34.77 6.58 11.51
N LYS A 626 35.94 6.20 10.97
CA LYS A 626 36.42 6.74 9.71
C LYS A 626 35.44 6.56 8.52
N LEU A 627 34.79 5.40 8.44
CA LEU A 627 33.85 5.10 7.36
C LEU A 627 32.45 5.63 7.65
N ALA A 628 31.99 5.61 8.90
CA ALA A 628 30.66 6.10 9.30
C ALA A 628 30.46 7.57 8.96
N ALA A 629 31.51 8.39 9.10
CA ALA A 629 31.52 9.80 8.74
C ALA A 629 31.23 10.06 7.25
N ASN A 630 31.43 9.05 6.37
CA ASN A 630 31.26 9.17 4.92
C ASN A 630 30.14 8.25 4.37
N THR A 631 29.50 7.45 5.24
CA THR A 631 28.49 6.47 4.80
C THR A 631 27.10 7.10 4.85
N ALA A 632 26.34 6.93 3.76
CA ALA A 632 24.94 7.36 3.62
C ALA A 632 24.65 8.79 4.15
N GLY A 633 25.58 9.74 3.88
CA GLY A 633 25.41 11.14 4.27
C GLY A 633 25.48 11.40 5.77
N ASN A 634 26.40 10.73 6.46
CA ASN A 634 26.64 10.86 7.90
C ASN A 634 25.48 10.39 8.78
N ILE A 635 24.61 9.51 8.27
CA ILE A 635 23.42 9.07 8.99
C ILE A 635 23.76 8.43 10.34
N LEU A 636 24.85 7.66 10.41
CA LEU A 636 25.28 6.95 11.62
C LEU A 636 25.75 7.88 12.76
N VAL A 637 25.92 9.16 12.47
CA VAL A 637 26.30 10.19 13.46
C VAL A 637 25.25 11.30 13.59
N SER A 638 24.07 11.12 12.97
CA SER A 638 23.06 12.18 12.87
C SER A 638 22.22 12.36 14.13
N ASP A 639 21.93 11.30 14.87
CA ASP A 639 21.15 11.34 16.09
C ASP A 639 21.45 10.16 17.03
N ALA A 640 20.88 10.16 18.22
CA ALA A 640 21.13 9.15 19.26
C ALA A 640 20.72 7.73 18.83
N TYR A 641 19.67 7.58 18.00
CA TYR A 641 19.23 6.28 17.50
C TYR A 641 20.28 5.67 16.55
N PHE A 642 20.77 6.45 15.59
CA PHE A 642 21.80 5.98 14.67
C PHE A 642 23.18 5.80 15.32
N LEU A 643 23.51 6.60 16.34
CA LEU A 643 24.69 6.36 17.16
C LEU A 643 24.62 4.99 17.86
N GLN A 644 23.46 4.60 18.38
CA GLN A 644 23.29 3.27 18.96
C GLN A 644 23.39 2.15 17.92
N ILE A 645 22.87 2.37 16.69
CA ILE A 645 23.07 1.42 15.58
C ILE A 645 24.57 1.27 15.27
N LYS A 646 25.30 2.38 15.22
CA LYS A 646 26.76 2.38 15.01
C LYS A 646 27.50 1.56 16.09
N GLU A 647 27.17 1.73 17.36
CA GLU A 647 27.80 0.95 18.46
C GLU A 647 27.47 -0.56 18.30
N ARG A 648 26.25 -0.94 18.02
CA ARG A 648 25.90 -2.35 17.76
C ARG A 648 26.65 -2.93 16.55
N LEU A 649 26.91 -2.11 15.55
CA LEU A 649 27.71 -2.50 14.39
C LEU A 649 29.17 -2.74 14.79
N VAL A 650 29.75 -1.86 15.60
CA VAL A 650 31.11 -2.04 16.15
C VAL A 650 31.20 -3.35 16.94
N ASP A 651 30.23 -3.64 17.83
CA ASP A 651 30.18 -4.91 18.57
C ASP A 651 30.10 -6.13 17.63
N THR A 652 29.31 -6.03 16.56
CA THR A 652 29.21 -7.10 15.54
C THR A 652 30.54 -7.31 14.82
N LEU A 653 31.24 -6.24 14.47
CA LEU A 653 32.55 -6.28 13.82
C LEU A 653 33.63 -6.86 14.74
N ILE A 654 33.70 -6.42 16.01
CA ILE A 654 34.62 -6.96 17.01
C ILE A 654 34.46 -8.48 17.12
N ARG A 655 33.22 -8.95 17.24
CA ARG A 655 32.91 -10.39 17.28
C ARG A 655 33.36 -11.09 16.01
N THR A 656 33.09 -10.52 14.84
CA THR A 656 33.48 -11.10 13.55
C THR A 656 34.99 -11.20 13.44
N VAL A 657 35.73 -10.15 13.83
CA VAL A 657 37.20 -10.16 13.77
C VAL A 657 37.78 -11.15 14.76
N ARG A 658 37.21 -11.27 15.98
CA ARG A 658 37.60 -12.32 16.95
C ARG A 658 37.38 -13.74 16.39
N HIS A 659 36.28 -13.93 15.66
CA HIS A 659 35.99 -15.20 14.96
C HIS A 659 37.06 -15.49 13.88
N LEU A 660 37.41 -14.48 13.06
CA LEU A 660 38.48 -14.60 12.05
C LEU A 660 39.86 -14.83 12.68
N GLN A 661 40.16 -14.17 13.83
CA GLN A 661 41.35 -14.39 14.61
C GLN A 661 41.43 -15.84 15.12
N ALA A 662 40.33 -16.33 15.72
CA ALA A 662 40.29 -17.71 16.24
C ALA A 662 40.46 -18.75 15.13
N PHE A 663 39.79 -18.53 13.97
CA PHE A 663 40.00 -19.35 12.78
C PHE A 663 41.47 -19.32 12.28
N SER A 664 42.06 -18.11 12.21
CA SER A 664 43.44 -17.94 11.72
C SER A 664 44.49 -18.60 12.67
N ARG A 665 44.16 -18.79 13.98
CA ARG A 665 45.01 -19.51 14.92
C ARG A 665 45.06 -21.03 14.70
N VAL A 666 43.97 -21.60 14.17
CA VAL A 666 43.89 -23.03 13.89
C VAL A 666 44.10 -23.36 12.41
N SER A 667 44.33 -22.37 11.59
CA SER A 667 44.57 -22.47 10.15
C SER A 667 46.04 -22.25 9.77
N GLU A 668 46.55 -23.06 8.91
CA GLU A 668 47.87 -22.84 8.27
C GLU A 668 47.74 -21.92 7.06
N PHE A 669 46.52 -21.69 6.54
CA PHE A 669 46.28 -20.74 5.47
C PHE A 669 46.61 -19.33 5.89
N SER A 670 47.22 -18.58 4.98
CA SER A 670 47.60 -17.18 5.21
C SER A 670 46.82 -16.25 4.30
N LEU A 671 46.43 -15.11 4.82
CA LEU A 671 45.80 -14.02 4.08
C LEU A 671 46.76 -13.56 2.95
N THR A 672 46.31 -13.68 1.68
CA THR A 672 47.10 -13.37 0.48
C THR A 672 46.58 -12.10 -0.20
N ALA A 673 45.28 -11.94 -0.33
CA ALA A 673 44.69 -10.76 -0.97
C ALA A 673 43.32 -10.42 -0.39
N LEU A 674 42.97 -9.12 -0.43
CA LEU A 674 41.68 -8.58 -0.04
C LEU A 674 41.13 -7.70 -1.15
N GLU A 675 39.79 -7.75 -1.29
CA GLU A 675 39.05 -6.90 -2.25
C GLU A 675 39.74 -6.82 -3.60
N LYS A 676 40.23 -8.00 -4.09
CA LYS A 676 41.03 -8.08 -5.31
C LYS A 676 40.17 -7.85 -6.54
N PRO A 677 40.30 -6.73 -7.27
CA PRO A 677 39.51 -6.44 -8.45
C PRO A 677 39.99 -7.27 -9.63
N PHE A 678 39.06 -7.68 -10.51
CA PHE A 678 39.36 -8.36 -11.76
C PHE A 678 38.48 -7.83 -12.91
N GLY A 679 38.97 -7.98 -14.13
CA GLY A 679 38.29 -7.48 -15.33
C GLY A 679 38.62 -6.01 -15.62
N LYS A 680 37.61 -5.19 -15.92
CA LYS A 680 37.77 -3.83 -16.48
C LYS A 680 38.60 -2.85 -15.64
N LYS A 681 38.70 -3.06 -14.33
CA LYS A 681 39.34 -2.15 -13.35
C LYS A 681 40.48 -2.78 -12.56
N GLY A 682 40.87 -4.02 -12.85
CA GLY A 682 41.86 -4.74 -12.08
C GLY A 682 43.01 -5.29 -12.90
N ASP A 683 44.11 -5.60 -12.23
CA ASP A 683 45.27 -6.23 -12.82
C ASP A 683 44.99 -7.71 -13.20
N TRP A 684 43.99 -8.32 -12.48
CA TRP A 684 43.58 -9.69 -12.76
C TRP A 684 42.63 -9.76 -13.94
N LYS A 685 42.84 -10.78 -14.81
CA LYS A 685 41.97 -11.02 -15.95
C LYS A 685 40.65 -11.65 -15.47
N GLY A 686 39.53 -11.08 -15.88
CA GLY A 686 38.21 -11.73 -15.73
C GLY A 686 38.00 -12.80 -16.79
N ALA A 687 37.15 -13.79 -16.46
CA ALA A 687 36.76 -14.78 -17.46
C ALA A 687 36.09 -14.11 -18.68
N ALA A 688 36.41 -14.58 -19.86
CA ALA A 688 35.85 -14.09 -21.12
C ALA A 688 35.34 -15.27 -21.97
N PHE A 689 34.16 -15.11 -22.55
CA PHE A 689 33.49 -16.13 -23.36
C PHE A 689 33.05 -15.52 -24.69
N ILE A 690 33.21 -16.26 -25.79
CA ILE A 690 32.70 -15.84 -27.09
C ILE A 690 31.40 -16.61 -27.35
N LEU A 691 30.31 -15.90 -27.55
CA LEU A 691 29.02 -16.47 -27.89
C LEU A 691 28.93 -16.83 -29.37
N SER A 692 28.02 -17.74 -29.72
CA SER A 692 27.77 -18.16 -31.10
C SER A 692 27.41 -17.00 -32.06
N ASN A 693 26.83 -15.91 -31.52
CA ASN A 693 26.51 -14.68 -32.27
C ASN A 693 27.72 -13.71 -32.40
N GLY A 694 28.91 -14.10 -31.98
CA GLY A 694 30.12 -13.30 -32.03
C GLY A 694 30.21 -12.18 -30.97
N VAL A 695 29.37 -12.17 -29.96
CA VAL A 695 29.44 -11.25 -28.79
C VAL A 695 30.45 -11.81 -27.79
N THR A 696 31.36 -10.98 -27.31
CA THR A 696 32.29 -11.34 -26.24
C THR A 696 31.69 -10.96 -24.89
N VAL A 697 31.49 -11.94 -24.01
CA VAL A 697 31.09 -11.73 -22.60
C VAL A 697 32.34 -11.58 -21.75
N GLN A 698 32.46 -10.52 -20.97
CA GLN A 698 33.59 -10.27 -20.09
C GLN A 698 33.11 -10.08 -18.67
N LEU A 699 33.55 -10.94 -17.77
CA LEU A 699 33.24 -10.82 -16.33
C LEU A 699 34.14 -9.80 -15.66
N ASN A 700 33.57 -9.04 -14.78
CA ASN A 700 34.25 -8.14 -13.86
C ASN A 700 33.74 -8.33 -12.45
N GLY A 701 34.53 -7.95 -11.47
CA GLY A 701 34.13 -8.07 -10.06
C GLY A 701 35.29 -7.80 -9.12
N GLN A 702 35.08 -8.19 -7.88
CA GLN A 702 36.00 -8.02 -6.80
C GLN A 702 35.85 -9.20 -5.84
N ILE A 703 36.94 -9.84 -5.46
CA ILE A 703 36.98 -10.99 -4.55
C ILE A 703 37.30 -10.45 -3.16
N ASP A 704 36.41 -10.68 -2.18
CA ASP A 704 36.52 -10.08 -0.87
C ASP A 704 37.79 -10.50 -0.13
N ARG A 705 38.09 -11.81 -0.10
CA ARG A 705 39.27 -12.35 0.58
C ARG A 705 39.76 -13.64 -0.08
N ILE A 706 41.10 -13.75 -0.19
CA ILE A 706 41.81 -14.92 -0.70
C ILE A 706 42.85 -15.32 0.33
N ASP A 707 42.78 -16.56 0.80
CA ASP A 707 43.80 -17.18 1.65
C ASP A 707 44.44 -18.33 0.88
N THR A 708 45.74 -18.54 1.08
CA THR A 708 46.46 -19.62 0.37
C THR A 708 47.38 -20.38 1.32
N ILE A 709 47.69 -21.60 0.92
CA ILE A 709 48.77 -22.41 1.49
C ILE A 709 49.51 -23.14 0.40
N HIS A 710 50.81 -23.24 0.57
CA HIS A 710 51.72 -23.97 -0.34
C HIS A 710 52.09 -25.33 0.27
N ARG A 711 51.71 -26.43 -0.38
CA ARG A 711 52.01 -27.79 0.06
C ARG A 711 52.31 -28.69 -1.15
N GLN A 712 53.34 -29.52 -1.06
CA GLN A 712 53.68 -30.52 -2.07
C GLN A 712 53.83 -29.94 -3.52
N GLY A 713 54.36 -28.71 -3.62
CA GLY A 713 54.52 -28.03 -4.90
C GLY A 713 53.24 -27.42 -5.50
N ARG A 714 52.13 -27.50 -4.80
CA ARG A 714 50.81 -26.96 -5.21
C ARG A 714 50.37 -25.82 -4.27
N THR A 715 49.63 -24.87 -4.82
CA THR A 715 48.99 -23.78 -4.07
C THR A 715 47.49 -24.08 -3.87
N PHE A 716 47.08 -24.26 -2.61
CA PHE A 716 45.67 -24.46 -2.27
C PHE A 716 45.03 -23.12 -1.96
N VAL A 717 43.88 -22.85 -2.56
CA VAL A 717 43.21 -21.53 -2.53
C VAL A 717 41.89 -21.62 -1.80
N LEU A 718 41.70 -20.76 -0.80
CA LEU A 718 40.44 -20.60 -0.07
C LEU A 718 39.87 -19.20 -0.38
N ILE A 719 38.68 -19.17 -0.92
CA ILE A 719 37.94 -17.92 -1.16
C ILE A 719 36.91 -17.73 -0.04
N MET A 720 36.90 -16.52 0.55
CA MET A 720 35.88 -16.12 1.53
C MET A 720 35.17 -14.86 1.04
N ASP A 721 33.82 -14.87 1.10
CA ASP A 721 32.96 -13.74 0.78
C ASP A 721 32.09 -13.43 2.01
N TYR A 722 32.08 -12.17 2.45
CA TYR A 722 31.39 -11.75 3.66
C TYR A 722 29.90 -11.51 3.42
N LYS A 723 29.02 -12.08 4.25
CA LYS A 723 27.59 -11.92 4.13
C LYS A 723 26.94 -11.53 5.44
N SER A 724 26.18 -10.43 5.44
CA SER A 724 25.45 -9.91 6.61
C SER A 724 24.18 -10.70 6.96
N GLY A 725 23.82 -11.73 6.19
CA GLY A 725 22.63 -12.57 6.41
C GLY A 725 22.93 -14.07 6.42
N ARG A 726 21.94 -14.90 6.80
CA ARG A 726 22.02 -16.37 6.66
C ARG A 726 21.92 -16.74 5.18
N LYS A 727 23.02 -16.72 4.46
CA LYS A 727 23.09 -17.17 3.08
C LYS A 727 23.80 -18.53 3.03
N ALA A 728 23.06 -19.58 2.76
CA ALA A 728 23.63 -20.87 2.40
C ALA A 728 23.45 -21.06 0.90
N VAL A 729 24.46 -21.58 0.25
CA VAL A 729 24.45 -21.93 -1.18
C VAL A 729 24.29 -23.46 -1.31
N THR A 730 23.42 -23.86 -2.22
CA THR A 730 23.21 -25.28 -2.53
C THR A 730 23.73 -25.61 -3.92
N LEU A 731 24.11 -26.88 -4.13
CA LEU A 731 24.53 -27.40 -5.42
C LEU A 731 23.48 -27.14 -6.52
N GLN A 732 22.20 -27.27 -6.15
CA GLN A 732 21.07 -27.01 -7.04
C GLN A 732 21.03 -25.55 -7.51
N GLU A 733 21.29 -24.56 -6.62
CA GLU A 733 21.28 -23.14 -6.99
C GLU A 733 22.40 -22.79 -7.97
N ILE A 734 23.58 -23.44 -7.82
CA ILE A 734 24.66 -23.28 -8.81
C ILE A 734 24.24 -23.89 -10.15
N TYR A 735 23.76 -25.13 -10.12
CA TYR A 735 23.32 -25.87 -11.30
C TYR A 735 22.25 -25.12 -12.11
N ASP A 736 21.35 -24.42 -11.41
CA ASP A 736 20.28 -23.61 -12.01
C ASP A 736 20.71 -22.17 -12.36
N GLY A 737 21.95 -21.77 -12.07
CA GLY A 737 22.48 -20.43 -12.37
C GLY A 737 21.97 -19.31 -11.46
N LEU A 738 21.43 -19.65 -10.27
CA LEU A 738 20.88 -18.69 -9.31
C LEU A 738 21.93 -18.12 -8.35
N GLU A 739 23.03 -18.87 -8.10
CA GLU A 739 24.13 -18.51 -7.22
C GLU A 739 25.44 -19.00 -7.84
N LEU A 740 26.15 -18.13 -8.54
CA LEU A 740 27.37 -18.44 -9.29
C LEU A 740 28.63 -17.78 -8.71
N GLN A 741 28.44 -16.77 -7.85
CA GLN A 741 29.48 -15.86 -7.37
C GLN A 741 30.71 -16.60 -6.82
N LEU A 742 30.55 -17.48 -5.84
CA LEU A 742 31.65 -18.19 -5.19
C LEU A 742 32.49 -19.03 -6.18
N ILE A 743 31.82 -19.73 -7.08
CA ILE A 743 32.48 -20.63 -8.05
C ILE A 743 33.24 -19.82 -9.11
N MET A 744 32.65 -18.72 -9.61
CA MET A 744 33.33 -17.87 -10.60
C MET A 744 34.45 -17.06 -9.96
N TYR A 745 34.39 -16.72 -8.69
CA TYR A 745 35.48 -16.11 -7.97
C TYR A 745 36.66 -17.10 -7.79
N MET A 746 36.37 -18.35 -7.46
CA MET A 746 37.38 -19.42 -7.40
C MET A 746 38.02 -19.62 -8.76
N ALA A 747 37.25 -19.77 -9.83
CA ALA A 747 37.77 -19.89 -11.19
C ALA A 747 38.69 -18.71 -11.56
N THR A 748 38.28 -17.48 -11.21
CA THR A 748 39.09 -16.30 -11.46
C THR A 748 40.40 -16.31 -10.67
N ALA A 749 40.40 -16.74 -9.42
CA ALA A 749 41.60 -16.80 -8.58
C ALA A 749 42.57 -17.87 -9.12
N LEU A 750 42.09 -19.07 -9.45
CA LEU A 750 42.92 -20.14 -10.00
C LEU A 750 43.60 -19.75 -11.32
N ASN A 751 42.92 -18.95 -12.16
CA ASN A 751 43.46 -18.50 -13.45
C ASN A 751 44.46 -17.34 -13.37
N ASN A 752 44.55 -16.66 -12.21
CA ASN A 752 45.40 -15.48 -12.05
C ASN A 752 46.52 -15.64 -10.99
N LEU A 753 46.49 -16.69 -10.18
CA LEU A 753 47.57 -17.04 -9.28
C LEU A 753 48.61 -17.87 -10.00
N ASP A 754 49.91 -17.74 -9.62
CA ASP A 754 51.02 -18.44 -10.22
C ASP A 754 51.12 -19.91 -9.72
N GLY A 755 51.51 -20.82 -10.61
CA GLY A 755 51.78 -22.22 -10.29
C GLY A 755 50.55 -23.15 -10.40
N ASP A 756 50.67 -24.41 -9.91
CA ASP A 756 49.58 -25.36 -9.91
C ASP A 756 48.62 -25.06 -8.72
N CYS A 757 47.54 -24.35 -9.06
CA CYS A 757 46.55 -23.88 -8.07
C CYS A 757 45.39 -24.83 -8.01
N VAL A 758 44.96 -25.19 -6.78
CA VAL A 758 43.86 -26.12 -6.45
C VAL A 758 42.86 -25.45 -5.52
N PRO A 759 41.55 -25.62 -5.77
CA PRO A 759 40.52 -25.09 -4.86
C PRO A 759 40.54 -25.86 -3.54
N ALA A 760 40.83 -25.21 -2.40
CA ALA A 760 40.63 -25.76 -1.08
C ALA A 760 39.19 -25.55 -0.61
N GLY A 761 38.60 -24.38 -0.90
CA GLY A 761 37.23 -24.07 -0.56
C GLY A 761 36.76 -22.70 -1.04
N ALA A 762 35.46 -22.57 -1.22
CA ALA A 762 34.79 -21.31 -1.52
C ALA A 762 33.60 -21.16 -0.57
N VAL A 763 33.67 -20.18 0.35
CA VAL A 763 32.77 -20.12 1.49
C VAL A 763 32.21 -18.71 1.71
N TYR A 764 30.99 -18.67 2.27
CA TYR A 764 30.42 -17.46 2.87
C TYR A 764 30.81 -17.39 4.35
N CYS A 765 31.38 -16.27 4.76
CA CYS A 765 31.61 -15.96 6.16
C CYS A 765 30.46 -15.06 6.66
N HIS A 766 29.73 -15.50 7.67
CA HIS A 766 28.56 -14.79 8.16
C HIS A 766 28.92 -13.74 9.19
N VAL A 767 28.59 -12.47 8.88
CA VAL A 767 28.76 -11.33 9.80
C VAL A 767 27.43 -11.09 10.50
N ARG A 768 27.28 -11.61 11.73
CA ARG A 768 25.98 -11.62 12.41
C ARG A 768 26.12 -11.36 13.91
N ASN A 769 25.04 -10.79 14.44
CA ASN A 769 24.82 -10.68 15.88
C ASN A 769 23.41 -11.21 16.15
N ASP A 770 23.25 -12.51 16.27
CA ASP A 770 21.97 -13.15 16.57
C ASP A 770 21.59 -12.87 18.03
N ILE A 771 20.34 -12.48 18.24
CA ILE A 771 19.75 -12.35 19.57
C ILE A 771 19.02 -13.67 19.84
N ASP A 772 19.55 -14.47 20.76
CA ASP A 772 18.87 -15.68 21.23
C ASP A 772 18.01 -15.35 22.44
N ASN A 773 16.72 -15.69 22.37
CA ASN A 773 15.80 -15.56 23.48
C ASN A 773 16.00 -16.73 24.46
N CYS A 774 16.76 -16.52 25.52
CA CYS A 774 16.95 -17.49 26.57
C CYS A 774 16.08 -17.14 27.79
N LYS A 775 15.47 -18.14 28.45
CA LYS A 775 14.73 -17.94 29.71
C LYS A 775 15.66 -17.63 30.90
N THR A 776 16.88 -18.15 30.84
CA THR A 776 17.96 -17.93 31.83
C THR A 776 19.24 -17.67 31.08
N GLU A 777 20.13 -16.86 31.64
CA GLU A 777 21.42 -16.58 31.04
C GLU A 777 22.25 -17.87 30.95
N PRO A 778 22.69 -18.30 29.75
CA PRO A 778 23.49 -19.52 29.62
C PRO A 778 24.89 -19.35 30.17
N PRO A 779 25.58 -20.45 30.59
CA PRO A 779 26.97 -20.44 30.97
C PRO A 779 27.87 -19.83 29.89
N GLU A 780 29.02 -19.24 30.30
CA GLU A 780 29.95 -18.60 29.37
C GLU A 780 30.47 -19.53 28.26
N ASP A 781 30.66 -20.80 28.55
CA ASP A 781 31.09 -21.79 27.54
C ASP A 781 29.99 -22.04 26.50
N GLU A 782 28.72 -22.09 26.89
CA GLU A 782 27.61 -22.21 25.96
C GLU A 782 27.42 -20.96 25.10
N LYS A 783 27.61 -19.78 25.69
CA LYS A 783 27.64 -18.51 24.95
C LYS A 783 28.75 -18.52 23.90
N LYS A 784 29.95 -18.96 24.29
CA LYS A 784 31.08 -19.07 23.36
C LYS A 784 30.85 -20.02 22.21
N ILE A 785 30.24 -21.17 22.47
CA ILE A 785 29.85 -22.14 21.43
C ILE A 785 28.77 -21.57 20.51
N ALA A 786 27.72 -20.96 21.06
CA ALA A 786 26.67 -20.30 20.27
C ALA A 786 27.24 -19.20 19.38
N TYR A 787 28.15 -18.41 19.93
CA TYR A 787 28.86 -17.36 19.21
C TYR A 787 29.70 -17.89 18.04
N MET A 788 30.49 -18.96 18.26
CA MET A 788 31.28 -19.60 17.19
C MET A 788 30.40 -20.19 16.08
N ASN A 789 29.28 -20.79 16.46
CA ASN A 789 28.31 -21.34 15.52
C ASN A 789 27.60 -20.24 14.69
N ALA A 790 27.40 -19.06 15.24
CA ALA A 790 26.78 -17.92 14.51
C ALA A 790 27.65 -17.42 13.36
N GLY A 791 28.99 -17.43 13.54
CA GLY A 791 29.95 -17.08 12.50
C GLY A 791 30.35 -18.21 11.55
N ARG A 792 29.72 -19.38 11.67
CA ARG A 792 30.09 -20.57 10.91
C ARG A 792 30.03 -20.36 9.41
N MET A 793 31.14 -20.73 8.73
CA MET A 793 31.29 -20.63 7.31
C MET A 793 30.43 -21.70 6.57
N SER A 794 29.81 -21.30 5.47
CA SER A 794 29.01 -22.20 4.65
C SER A 794 29.46 -22.12 3.19
N GLY A 795 29.65 -23.24 2.53
CA GLY A 795 30.10 -23.27 1.14
C GLY A 795 30.58 -24.66 0.71
N PHE A 796 31.59 -24.68 -0.15
CA PHE A 796 32.10 -25.88 -0.82
C PHE A 796 33.56 -26.09 -0.45
N TYR A 797 33.92 -27.33 -0.14
CA TYR A 797 35.26 -27.71 0.34
C TYR A 797 35.85 -28.85 -0.53
N LEU A 798 37.17 -28.94 -0.55
CA LEU A 798 37.89 -30.01 -1.22
C LEU A 798 37.77 -31.32 -0.45
N ASP A 799 37.62 -32.45 -1.13
CA ASP A 799 37.68 -33.80 -0.52
C ASP A 799 39.12 -34.25 -0.38
N ASP A 800 39.87 -33.55 0.46
CA ASP A 800 41.24 -33.87 0.89
C ASP A 800 41.40 -33.62 2.38
N ALA A 801 41.47 -34.70 3.18
CA ALA A 801 41.50 -34.60 4.63
C ALA A 801 42.76 -33.83 5.11
N GLY A 802 43.92 -33.97 4.42
CA GLY A 802 45.17 -33.33 4.82
C GLY A 802 45.12 -31.79 4.58
N VAL A 803 44.54 -31.39 3.44
CA VAL A 803 44.33 -29.98 3.12
C VAL A 803 43.27 -29.37 4.05
N MET A 804 42.18 -30.08 4.34
CA MET A 804 41.13 -29.61 5.25
C MET A 804 41.64 -29.49 6.68
N GLN A 805 42.47 -30.40 7.15
CA GLN A 805 43.13 -30.31 8.46
C GLN A 805 44.09 -29.14 8.56
N ALA A 806 44.80 -28.81 7.45
CA ALA A 806 45.62 -27.60 7.37
C ALA A 806 44.78 -26.31 7.34
N MET A 807 43.59 -26.38 6.76
CA MET A 807 42.64 -25.24 6.77
C MET A 807 42.08 -25.03 8.18
N ASP A 808 41.80 -26.11 8.90
CA ASP A 808 41.16 -26.04 10.22
C ASP A 808 41.57 -27.27 11.07
N ALA A 809 42.54 -27.10 11.97
CA ALA A 809 43.02 -28.18 12.83
C ALA A 809 41.94 -28.76 13.76
N THR A 810 40.82 -28.06 14.00
CA THR A 810 39.75 -28.52 14.91
C THR A 810 38.82 -29.54 14.27
N ILE A 811 38.93 -29.85 12.98
CA ILE A 811 38.06 -30.84 12.28
C ILE A 811 38.27 -32.28 12.73
N VAL A 812 39.29 -32.57 13.54
CA VAL A 812 39.51 -33.90 14.11
C VAL A 812 38.37 -34.33 15.06
N GLU A 813 37.73 -33.33 15.73
CA GLU A 813 36.54 -33.55 16.58
C GLU A 813 35.27 -33.11 15.87
N SER A 814 35.09 -31.85 15.70
CA SER A 814 34.04 -31.22 14.90
C SER A 814 34.33 -29.72 14.81
N SER A 815 34.56 -29.19 13.63
CA SER A 815 34.89 -27.79 13.46
C SER A 815 33.73 -26.86 13.88
N PRO A 816 33.98 -25.89 14.77
CA PRO A 816 33.00 -24.82 15.04
C PRO A 816 32.96 -23.81 13.89
N PHE A 817 33.99 -23.75 13.02
CA PHE A 817 34.10 -22.77 11.93
C PHE A 817 33.45 -23.25 10.66
N SER A 818 33.65 -24.51 10.24
CA SER A 818 33.17 -25.08 8.99
C SER A 818 32.10 -26.16 9.16
N GLY A 819 32.07 -26.79 10.34
CA GLY A 819 31.26 -28.00 10.62
C GLY A 819 31.76 -29.24 9.91
N LEU A 820 32.96 -29.22 9.37
CA LEU A 820 33.63 -30.38 8.85
C LEU A 820 34.06 -31.27 10.02
N HIS A 821 34.13 -32.59 9.73
CA HIS A 821 34.52 -33.61 10.68
C HIS A 821 35.31 -34.69 9.99
N ILE A 822 36.39 -35.16 10.62
CA ILE A 822 37.14 -36.32 10.14
C ILE A 822 36.65 -37.55 10.89
N ASN A 823 36.28 -38.60 10.16
CA ASN A 823 35.89 -39.91 10.74
C ASN A 823 37.09 -40.63 11.32
N LYS A 824 36.86 -41.62 12.19
CA LYS A 824 37.93 -42.44 12.78
C LYS A 824 38.82 -43.17 11.79
N ASN A 825 38.35 -43.36 10.57
CA ASN A 825 39.14 -43.93 9.45
C ASN A 825 39.95 -42.93 8.66
N GLY A 826 40.03 -41.66 9.09
CA GLY A 826 40.77 -40.60 8.43
C GLY A 826 40.07 -39.94 7.24
N THR A 827 38.84 -40.31 6.92
CA THR A 827 38.08 -39.75 5.81
C THR A 827 37.22 -38.58 6.29
N LEU A 828 36.98 -37.60 5.44
CA LEU A 828 36.03 -36.53 5.69
C LEU A 828 34.60 -37.10 5.70
N ARG A 829 33.77 -36.61 6.61
CA ARG A 829 32.35 -36.99 6.60
C ARG A 829 31.72 -36.57 5.30
N HIS A 830 31.12 -37.50 4.58
CA HIS A 830 30.36 -37.21 3.38
C HIS A 830 29.20 -36.27 3.70
N SER A 831 29.28 -35.02 3.21
CA SER A 831 28.20 -34.06 3.23
C SER A 831 28.04 -33.51 1.80
N ALA A 832 26.92 -32.88 1.54
CA ALA A 832 26.65 -32.21 0.26
C ALA A 832 27.64 -31.06 -0.06
N ALA A 833 28.57 -30.73 0.85
CA ALA A 833 29.50 -29.62 0.73
C ALA A 833 30.95 -30.01 0.38
N ILE A 834 31.27 -31.28 0.27
CA ILE A 834 32.62 -31.80 0.02
C ILE A 834 32.72 -32.36 -1.40
N TYR A 835 33.73 -31.97 -2.15
CA TYR A 835 33.87 -32.28 -3.58
C TYR A 835 35.32 -32.66 -3.96
N SER A 836 35.50 -33.73 -4.76
CA SER A 836 36.77 -34.04 -5.35
C SER A 836 37.26 -32.95 -6.31
N GLU A 837 38.55 -32.92 -6.60
CA GLU A 837 39.13 -31.96 -7.55
C GLU A 837 38.44 -32.04 -8.94
N LEU A 838 38.07 -33.24 -9.38
CA LEU A 838 37.35 -33.47 -10.61
C LEU A 838 35.94 -32.85 -10.58
N ALA A 839 35.24 -32.99 -9.45
CA ALA A 839 33.93 -32.38 -9.26
C ALA A 839 34.03 -30.83 -9.21
N TRP A 840 35.12 -30.29 -8.65
CA TRP A 840 35.38 -28.85 -8.66
C TRP A 840 35.57 -28.31 -10.10
N LYS A 841 36.32 -29.00 -10.94
CA LYS A 841 36.43 -28.65 -12.36
C LYS A 841 35.07 -28.68 -13.06
N GLY A 842 34.26 -29.66 -12.74
CA GLY A 842 32.88 -29.75 -13.25
C GLY A 842 31.96 -28.61 -12.78
N LEU A 843 32.10 -28.18 -11.50
CA LEU A 843 31.38 -27.03 -10.95
C LEU A 843 31.73 -25.73 -11.72
N VAL A 844 33.02 -25.48 -11.93
CA VAL A 844 33.49 -24.31 -12.66
C VAL A 844 32.92 -24.31 -14.09
N ARG A 845 33.11 -25.41 -14.86
CA ARG A 845 32.58 -25.54 -16.23
C ARG A 845 31.06 -25.37 -16.28
N THR A 846 30.34 -25.86 -15.25
CA THR A 846 28.88 -25.70 -15.18
C THR A 846 28.52 -24.23 -14.97
N ALA A 847 29.20 -23.50 -14.05
CA ALA A 847 28.98 -22.09 -13.82
C ALA A 847 29.28 -21.25 -15.06
N GLU A 848 30.38 -21.53 -15.76
CA GLU A 848 30.75 -20.90 -17.04
C GLU A 848 29.68 -21.11 -18.11
N GLN A 849 29.20 -22.35 -18.27
CA GLN A 849 28.14 -22.67 -19.24
C GLN A 849 26.84 -21.91 -18.91
N ARG A 850 26.48 -21.79 -17.62
CA ARG A 850 25.29 -20.99 -17.20
C ARG A 850 25.46 -19.51 -17.56
N ILE A 851 26.66 -18.94 -17.38
CA ILE A 851 26.95 -17.55 -17.81
C ILE A 851 26.76 -17.41 -19.33
N VAL A 852 27.27 -18.36 -20.10
CA VAL A 852 27.14 -18.37 -21.58
C VAL A 852 25.66 -18.48 -21.98
N ASP A 853 24.91 -19.41 -21.40
CA ASP A 853 23.47 -19.60 -21.67
C ASP A 853 22.64 -18.34 -21.35
N LEU A 854 22.89 -17.73 -20.18
CA LEU A 854 22.18 -16.49 -19.75
C LEU A 854 22.55 -15.31 -20.64
N SER A 855 23.84 -15.21 -21.02
CA SER A 855 24.32 -14.16 -21.92
C SER A 855 23.73 -14.30 -23.32
N SER A 856 23.63 -15.52 -23.85
CA SER A 856 23.03 -15.80 -25.16
C SER A 856 21.54 -15.40 -25.17
N ARG A 857 20.82 -15.69 -24.10
CA ARG A 857 19.40 -15.25 -23.95
C ARG A 857 19.28 -13.74 -23.83
N LEU A 858 20.13 -13.08 -23.05
CA LEU A 858 20.14 -11.63 -22.90
C LEU A 858 20.46 -10.93 -24.22
N THR A 859 21.49 -11.37 -24.92
CA THR A 859 21.85 -10.79 -26.23
C THR A 859 20.87 -11.12 -27.34
N GLY A 860 20.05 -12.17 -27.16
CA GLY A 860 18.87 -12.48 -27.97
C GLY A 860 17.65 -11.62 -27.65
N GLY A 861 17.76 -10.65 -26.73
CA GLY A 861 16.69 -9.71 -26.38
C GLY A 861 15.59 -10.25 -25.44
N HIS A 862 15.79 -11.40 -24.82
CA HIS A 862 14.79 -12.02 -23.95
C HIS A 862 14.67 -11.28 -22.61
N ILE A 863 13.57 -10.51 -22.47
CA ILE A 863 13.25 -9.70 -21.27
C ILE A 863 11.88 -10.08 -20.67
N ALA A 864 11.42 -11.30 -20.88
CA ALA A 864 10.10 -11.74 -20.46
C ALA A 864 9.91 -11.69 -18.93
N VAL A 865 8.67 -11.46 -18.49
CA VAL A 865 8.27 -11.58 -17.08
C VAL A 865 8.23 -13.07 -16.72
N ARG A 866 9.35 -13.58 -16.23
CA ARG A 866 9.54 -14.99 -15.86
C ARG A 866 10.29 -15.11 -14.52
N PRO A 867 9.63 -14.79 -13.41
CA PRO A 867 10.26 -14.88 -12.10
C PRO A 867 10.60 -16.32 -11.73
N ALA A 868 11.77 -16.53 -11.13
CA ALA A 868 12.20 -17.83 -10.65
C ALA A 868 11.54 -18.20 -9.33
N ARG A 869 11.28 -19.53 -9.17
CA ARG A 869 10.91 -20.16 -7.89
C ARG A 869 11.87 -21.31 -7.60
N TRP A 870 12.42 -21.36 -6.39
CA TRP A 870 13.39 -22.38 -5.99
C TRP A 870 13.33 -22.68 -4.49
N GLY A 871 14.03 -23.73 -4.07
CA GLY A 871 14.04 -24.19 -2.67
C GLY A 871 13.09 -25.37 -2.41
N ARG A 872 13.45 -26.25 -1.47
CA ARG A 872 12.66 -27.46 -1.11
C ARG A 872 11.74 -27.25 0.09
N LYS A 873 12.28 -26.75 1.21
CA LYS A 873 11.54 -26.57 2.48
C LYS A 873 11.06 -25.13 2.66
N ASN A 874 11.92 -24.17 2.28
CA ASN A 874 11.58 -22.75 2.28
C ASN A 874 11.59 -22.29 0.84
N GLU A 875 10.44 -22.28 0.18
CA GLU A 875 10.31 -21.81 -1.18
C GLU A 875 10.61 -20.33 -1.26
N ARG A 876 11.56 -19.96 -2.12
CA ARG A 876 11.92 -18.57 -2.43
C ARG A 876 11.36 -18.19 -3.79
N LYS A 877 10.89 -16.98 -3.91
CA LYS A 877 10.36 -16.41 -5.14
C LYS A 877 11.11 -15.14 -5.47
N ALA A 878 11.46 -14.95 -6.73
CA ALA A 878 12.08 -13.69 -7.16
C ALA A 878 11.21 -12.45 -6.93
N CYS A 879 9.90 -12.63 -6.72
CA CYS A 879 8.94 -11.57 -6.47
C CYS A 879 8.85 -11.13 -5.00
N ASP A 880 9.35 -11.91 -4.02
CA ASP A 880 9.14 -11.65 -2.59
C ASP A 880 9.62 -10.25 -2.14
N TYR A 881 10.67 -9.73 -2.76
CA TYR A 881 11.23 -8.39 -2.47
C TYR A 881 11.50 -7.61 -3.76
N CYS A 882 10.67 -7.80 -4.78
CA CYS A 882 10.88 -7.16 -6.08
C CYS A 882 10.25 -5.75 -6.10
N PRO A 883 11.04 -4.67 -6.30
CA PRO A 883 10.49 -3.31 -6.33
C PRO A 883 9.67 -3.02 -7.59
N TYR A 884 9.72 -3.91 -8.59
CA TYR A 884 9.07 -3.71 -9.89
C TYR A 884 7.70 -4.38 -10.02
N ALA A 885 7.11 -4.89 -8.92
CA ALA A 885 5.83 -5.60 -8.94
C ALA A 885 4.70 -4.75 -9.53
N ALA A 886 4.65 -3.46 -9.17
CA ALA A 886 3.67 -2.51 -9.69
C ALA A 886 3.79 -2.25 -11.21
N VAL A 887 5.01 -2.38 -11.76
CA VAL A 887 5.28 -2.18 -13.19
C VAL A 887 5.00 -3.46 -13.99
N CYS A 888 5.50 -4.62 -13.52
CA CYS A 888 5.36 -5.89 -14.24
C CYS A 888 3.95 -6.49 -14.13
N ARG A 889 3.21 -6.19 -13.04
CA ARG A 889 1.85 -6.69 -12.75
C ARG A 889 1.72 -8.20 -12.96
N PHE A 890 2.73 -8.95 -12.53
CA PHE A 890 2.72 -10.41 -12.65
C PHE A 890 1.59 -11.01 -11.84
N ASP A 891 0.67 -11.71 -12.51
CA ASP A 891 -0.46 -12.40 -11.91
C ASP A 891 -0.55 -13.81 -12.51
N VAL A 892 -0.42 -14.81 -11.64
CA VAL A 892 -0.47 -16.23 -12.03
C VAL A 892 -1.84 -16.63 -12.58
N THR A 893 -2.91 -15.99 -12.10
CA THR A 893 -4.28 -16.31 -12.50
C THR A 893 -4.65 -15.71 -13.85
N ALA A 894 -4.07 -14.56 -14.20
CA ALA A 894 -4.32 -13.88 -15.48
C ALA A 894 -3.49 -14.46 -16.63
N ASP A 895 -2.40 -15.15 -16.33
CA ASP A 895 -1.35 -15.55 -17.29
C ASP A 895 -1.10 -17.06 -17.28
N ASP A 896 -2.08 -17.90 -17.44
CA ASP A 896 -2.03 -19.38 -17.60
C ASP A 896 -0.97 -20.16 -16.79
N GLY A 897 -0.46 -19.65 -15.69
CA GLY A 897 0.41 -20.33 -14.71
C GLY A 897 1.80 -20.76 -15.18
N ASN A 898 2.11 -20.67 -16.50
CA ASN A 898 3.39 -21.12 -17.08
C ASN A 898 4.52 -20.10 -16.99
N ARG A 899 4.28 -18.95 -16.38
CA ARG A 899 5.25 -17.84 -16.34
C ARG A 899 6.30 -17.95 -15.23
N TRP A 900 6.06 -18.78 -14.22
CA TRP A 900 7.09 -19.12 -13.26
C TRP A 900 8.22 -19.89 -13.92
N SER A 901 9.47 -19.50 -13.68
CA SER A 901 10.65 -20.28 -14.02
C SER A 901 11.02 -21.15 -12.84
N PHE A 902 10.58 -22.41 -12.86
CA PHE A 902 10.94 -23.35 -11.81
C PHE A 902 12.38 -23.82 -11.96
N ALA A 903 13.16 -23.81 -10.88
CA ALA A 903 14.39 -24.54 -10.83
C ALA A 903 14.06 -26.05 -10.90
N LYS A 904 14.64 -26.78 -11.84
CA LYS A 904 14.41 -28.24 -11.96
C LYS A 904 14.82 -28.91 -10.65
N LYS A 905 13.93 -29.69 -10.06
CA LYS A 905 14.27 -30.57 -8.92
C LYS A 905 15.09 -31.75 -9.43
N THR A 906 16.40 -31.54 -9.60
CA THR A 906 17.34 -32.60 -9.98
C THR A 906 17.91 -33.24 -8.69
N ALA A 907 18.01 -34.56 -8.62
CA ALA A 907 18.61 -35.20 -7.47
C ALA A 907 20.09 -34.83 -7.35
N SER A 908 20.58 -34.61 -6.13
CA SER A 908 21.99 -34.23 -5.91
C SER A 908 22.96 -35.22 -6.50
N GLU A 909 22.62 -36.52 -6.51
CA GLU A 909 23.40 -37.60 -7.14
C GLU A 909 23.49 -37.46 -8.66
N GLU A 910 22.39 -37.07 -9.30
CA GLU A 910 22.35 -36.84 -10.76
C GLU A 910 23.20 -35.62 -11.14
N ILE A 911 23.06 -34.53 -10.36
CA ILE A 911 23.93 -33.34 -10.57
C ILE A 911 25.39 -33.74 -10.40
N MET A 912 25.72 -34.53 -9.36
CA MET A 912 27.09 -34.96 -9.12
C MET A 912 27.67 -35.81 -10.28
N LYS A 913 26.88 -36.74 -10.83
CA LYS A 913 27.29 -37.53 -12.02
C LYS A 913 27.57 -36.61 -13.21
N GLU A 914 26.76 -35.61 -13.43
CA GLU A 914 26.95 -34.65 -14.51
C GLU A 914 28.21 -33.78 -14.29
N LEU A 915 28.49 -33.36 -13.07
CA LEU A 915 29.69 -32.61 -12.72
C LEU A 915 30.96 -33.44 -12.95
N LEU A 916 30.97 -34.71 -12.52
CA LEU A 916 32.10 -35.59 -12.73
C LEU A 916 32.36 -35.84 -14.23
N LYS A 917 31.30 -36.01 -15.01
CA LYS A 917 31.38 -36.13 -16.46
C LYS A 917 32.00 -34.86 -17.11
N ARG A 918 31.54 -33.71 -16.73
CA ARG A 918 32.02 -32.40 -17.22
C ARG A 918 33.46 -32.13 -16.77
N GLY A 919 33.82 -32.50 -15.55
CA GLY A 919 35.17 -32.36 -15.01
C GLY A 919 36.21 -33.22 -15.72
N GLY A 920 35.83 -34.41 -16.18
CA GLY A 920 36.68 -35.33 -16.92
C GLY A 920 36.69 -35.15 -18.43
N ALA A 921 35.88 -34.28 -19.02
CA ALA A 921 35.97 -33.94 -20.43
C ALA A 921 37.30 -33.20 -20.70
N GLU A 922 38.16 -33.75 -21.50
CA GLU A 922 39.36 -33.06 -21.97
C GLU A 922 39.00 -31.77 -22.71
N ASP A 923 39.89 -30.75 -22.66
CA ASP A 923 39.73 -29.47 -23.35
C ASP A 923 39.73 -29.66 -24.86
N GLY A 924 38.75 -30.33 -25.38
CA GLY A 924 38.53 -30.59 -26.81
C GLY A 924 37.47 -29.59 -27.29
N VAL A 925 37.97 -28.61 -28.00
CA VAL A 925 37.30 -27.76 -28.96
C VAL A 925 36.08 -28.46 -29.59
N ASP A 926 34.87 -27.93 -29.36
CA ASP A 926 33.80 -27.83 -30.37
C ASP A 926 33.01 -26.57 -30.19
#